data_ceedf0123faeb49514994046bd809219
#
_entry.id   ceedf0123faeb49514994046bd809219
#
_cell.length_a   1.000
_cell.length_b   1.000
_cell.length_c   1.000
_cell.angle_alpha   90.00
_cell.angle_beta   90.00
_cell.angle_gamma   90.00
#
_symmetry.space_group_name_H-M   'P 1'
#
loop_
_entity.id
_entity.type
_entity.pdbx_description
1 polymer ?
#
loop_
_entity_poly.entity_id
_entity_poly.type
_entity_poly.pdbx_seq_one_letter_code
_entity_poly.pdbx_strand_id
1 'polypeptide(L)'
;MNKHIFRITFFILLSLTFSINAQTVKDTILPNKNIPVSFEKGKEYILGGITVTGLKKFSEQTVRIYTGLRDGQVIKLPGDKLTSAIKKLYESKQFSSVDVYLARLDGTTAYLQFDVTELPQLNNITITGVKKSKAKELKKEADLKKGAMVTDNLIVTSKNYFKKKYTDKGFLKTKVNIDTKKDTSDINVVSMSVFIDKGKRIKIKDITFKGNKTLSDSKLRGLMSNTKRKMFGRFWKSSKFIEDEYKEDLESILEKYSSLGHRDARILDDKLIWNDDNTISLEIELEEGKQYRFADILFIGNKAYPDEFLKKILKINKGDVYNGTVLKERISGDGSQDSQDLSTLYHNNGYLFSSVNAVETKVENDSITVEVRIREDEQARIKKVSVEGNEKTNDHVIYRELRVKPGDLFSRQAIIRSIRELGQLGFFDTNISPDVKPDYTNKTADISFSVVEKGGSQIELQGGYGGGSFIGTLGLSFNNFSIKNIFNKEAYKPLPTGDGQKLSLRLQSSRTFNTYSFSFTEPWLGGKKPQSLSFSIYSSNQYGLNRTTFDVDKSQSLGIIGVSLGLGKRLKWPDDYFTLSQTISYQAYNVSNYGFGLGTNVIQNGNLNNLSYNIVLSRNSAGPSLIFPTYGSEFTLGGKFTFPYSLVNNKDYTNLEPAEKYK
;
A
#
# COMPACT_ATOMS: atom_id res chain seq x y z
N MET A 1 -55.88 -21.83 -12.76
CA MET A 1 -55.96 -21.46 -11.31
C MET A 1 -55.55 -22.61 -10.40
N ASN A 2 -54.61 -23.50 -10.78
CA ASN A 2 -54.25 -24.67 -9.96
C ASN A 2 -52.74 -24.95 -9.80
N LYS A 3 -51.85 -24.01 -10.20
CA LYS A 3 -50.41 -24.21 -10.02
C LYS A 3 -49.81 -23.43 -8.84
N HIS A 4 -50.50 -22.45 -8.33
CA HIS A 4 -50.01 -21.64 -7.19
C HIS A 4 -50.41 -22.21 -5.82
N ILE A 5 -51.53 -22.93 -5.75
CA ILE A 5 -52.00 -23.57 -4.52
C ILE A 5 -51.09 -24.77 -4.16
N PHE A 6 -50.60 -25.51 -5.18
CA PHE A 6 -49.69 -26.64 -4.94
C PHE A 6 -48.27 -26.23 -4.47
N ARG A 7 -47.82 -25.05 -4.85
CA ARG A 7 -46.54 -24.53 -4.38
C ARG A 7 -46.59 -23.96 -2.96
N ILE A 8 -47.70 -23.40 -2.56
CA ILE A 8 -47.89 -22.87 -1.19
C ILE A 8 -48.10 -24.04 -0.20
N THR A 9 -48.80 -25.08 -0.59
CA THR A 9 -48.96 -26.29 0.25
C THR A 9 -47.68 -27.08 0.40
N PHE A 10 -46.82 -27.11 -0.64
CA PHE A 10 -45.51 -27.76 -0.57
C PHE A 10 -44.52 -26.96 0.34
N PHE A 11 -44.58 -25.61 0.31
CA PHE A 11 -43.76 -24.77 1.20
C PHE A 11 -44.23 -24.79 2.68
N ILE A 12 -45.53 -24.93 2.93
CA ILE A 12 -46.07 -25.07 4.29
C ILE A 12 -45.80 -26.49 4.82
N LEU A 13 -45.80 -27.52 4.00
CA LEU A 13 -45.38 -28.86 4.43
C LEU A 13 -43.87 -28.98 4.65
N LEU A 14 -43.04 -28.21 3.89
CA LEU A 14 -41.60 -28.19 4.08
C LEU A 14 -41.21 -27.37 5.33
N SER A 15 -41.99 -26.36 5.74
CA SER A 15 -41.77 -25.59 6.94
C SER A 15 -42.19 -26.31 8.21
N LEU A 16 -43.07 -27.32 8.11
CA LEU A 16 -43.54 -28.16 9.23
C LEU A 16 -42.58 -29.32 9.55
N THR A 17 -41.65 -29.65 8.65
CA THR A 17 -40.63 -30.70 8.87
C THR A 17 -39.32 -30.17 9.46
N PHE A 18 -39.12 -28.83 9.56
CA PHE A 18 -37.95 -28.24 10.20
C PHE A 18 -38.16 -27.84 11.66
N SER A 19 -39.28 -28.15 12.24
CA SER A 19 -39.63 -27.73 13.61
C SER A 19 -39.67 -28.85 14.63
N ILE A 20 -38.87 -29.88 14.54
CA ILE A 20 -38.64 -30.81 15.66
C ILE A 20 -37.24 -31.47 15.48
N ASN A 21 -36.23 -30.71 15.82
CA ASN A 21 -35.02 -31.21 16.44
C ASN A 21 -34.52 -30.15 17.42
N ALA A 22 -35.34 -29.77 18.35
CA ALA A 22 -34.83 -29.42 19.68
C ALA A 22 -34.09 -30.68 20.12
N GLN A 23 -32.76 -30.66 20.04
CA GLN A 23 -31.96 -31.65 20.74
C GLN A 23 -32.35 -31.56 22.20
N THR A 24 -33.23 -32.45 22.64
CA THR A 24 -33.24 -32.83 24.03
C THR A 24 -31.82 -33.27 24.31
N VAL A 25 -31.09 -32.46 25.09
CA VAL A 25 -29.84 -32.92 25.71
C VAL A 25 -30.24 -34.19 26.50
N LYS A 26 -30.00 -35.33 25.86
CA LYS A 26 -30.05 -36.59 26.58
C LYS A 26 -28.96 -36.49 27.63
N ASP A 27 -29.34 -36.40 28.89
CA ASP A 27 -28.43 -36.63 30.01
C ASP A 27 -27.81 -38.02 29.79
N THR A 28 -26.70 -38.07 29.12
CA THR A 28 -26.04 -39.33 28.79
C THR A 28 -25.17 -39.69 29.97
N ILE A 29 -25.66 -40.60 30.75
CA ILE A 29 -24.91 -41.28 31.81
C ILE A 29 -24.04 -42.31 31.10
N LEU A 30 -22.73 -42.25 31.31
CA LEU A 30 -21.81 -43.23 30.75
C LEU A 30 -22.14 -44.63 31.25
N PRO A 31 -22.05 -45.63 30.40
CA PRO A 31 -22.19 -47.03 30.82
C PRO A 31 -20.91 -47.53 31.51
N ASN A 32 -20.72 -47.13 32.76
CA ASN A 32 -19.95 -47.96 33.64
C ASN A 32 -20.94 -48.62 34.59
N LYS A 33 -21.23 -49.86 34.28
CA LYS A 33 -22.04 -50.80 35.07
C LYS A 33 -23.02 -50.22 36.14
N ASN A 34 -24.25 -49.97 35.67
CA ASN A 34 -25.46 -50.25 36.44
C ASN A 34 -25.83 -49.40 37.69
N ILE A 35 -25.54 -48.09 37.72
CA ILE A 35 -26.26 -47.22 38.66
C ILE A 35 -26.57 -45.89 37.95
N PRO A 36 -27.86 -45.49 37.74
CA PRO A 36 -28.21 -44.18 37.23
C PRO A 36 -27.86 -43.11 38.28
N VAL A 37 -26.89 -42.24 38.01
CA VAL A 37 -26.58 -41.11 38.87
C VAL A 37 -27.68 -40.08 38.66
N SER A 38 -28.61 -39.96 39.64
CA SER A 38 -29.65 -38.94 39.64
C SER A 38 -29.07 -37.62 40.19
N PHE A 39 -29.25 -36.51 39.50
CA PHE A 39 -28.87 -35.18 39.96
C PHE A 39 -29.96 -34.14 39.66
N GLU A 40 -30.03 -33.07 40.47
CA GLU A 40 -30.96 -31.98 40.24
C GLU A 40 -30.39 -30.93 39.31
N LYS A 41 -31.03 -30.72 38.13
CA LYS A 41 -30.60 -29.75 37.15
C LYS A 41 -30.60 -28.34 37.71
N GLY A 42 -29.48 -27.62 37.48
CA GLY A 42 -29.34 -26.23 37.88
C GLY A 42 -29.00 -26.00 39.36
N LYS A 43 -28.72 -27.07 40.12
CA LYS A 43 -28.21 -27.01 41.49
C LYS A 43 -26.72 -26.79 41.52
N GLU A 44 -26.21 -26.24 42.59
CA GLU A 44 -24.78 -26.04 42.82
C GLU A 44 -24.19 -27.27 43.48
N TYR A 45 -23.01 -27.67 42.95
CA TYR A 45 -22.24 -28.80 43.44
C TYR A 45 -20.79 -28.39 43.66
N ILE A 46 -20.08 -29.05 44.53
CA ILE A 46 -18.63 -28.91 44.70
C ILE A 46 -17.96 -29.88 43.70
N LEU A 47 -17.05 -29.37 42.89
CA LEU A 47 -16.29 -30.21 41.96
C LEU A 47 -15.28 -31.07 42.75
N GLY A 48 -15.51 -32.38 42.81
CA GLY A 48 -14.62 -33.33 43.50
C GLY A 48 -13.43 -33.78 42.67
N GLY A 49 -13.54 -33.66 41.36
CA GLY A 49 -12.46 -34.01 40.45
C GLY A 49 -12.93 -34.13 39.02
N ILE A 50 -11.92 -34.12 38.12
CA ILE A 50 -12.11 -34.28 36.67
C ILE A 50 -11.32 -35.47 36.23
N THR A 51 -11.92 -36.37 35.46
CA THR A 51 -11.23 -37.44 34.70
C THR A 51 -11.38 -37.13 33.23
N VAL A 52 -10.35 -37.53 32.43
CA VAL A 52 -10.38 -37.28 30.97
C VAL A 52 -10.13 -38.61 30.25
N THR A 53 -11.05 -38.88 29.31
CA THR A 53 -10.97 -40.07 28.45
C THR A 53 -10.79 -39.69 26.99
N GLY A 54 -10.39 -40.60 26.11
CA GLY A 54 -10.24 -40.34 24.67
C GLY A 54 -8.89 -39.72 24.28
N LEU A 55 -8.01 -39.47 25.22
CA LEU A 55 -6.67 -38.92 24.99
C LEU A 55 -5.77 -39.91 24.25
N LYS A 56 -4.94 -39.38 23.36
CA LYS A 56 -3.92 -40.13 22.61
C LYS A 56 -2.51 -39.56 22.81
N LYS A 57 -2.39 -38.25 22.71
CA LYS A 57 -1.10 -37.53 22.77
C LYS A 57 -1.03 -36.53 23.93
N PHE A 58 -2.15 -35.91 24.26
CA PHE A 58 -2.21 -34.97 25.37
C PHE A 58 -2.34 -35.70 26.72
N SER A 59 -1.82 -35.06 27.76
CA SER A 59 -1.98 -35.55 29.14
C SER A 59 -3.32 -35.03 29.70
N GLU A 60 -3.89 -35.80 30.65
CA GLU A 60 -5.06 -35.41 31.41
C GLU A 60 -4.88 -34.04 32.06
N GLN A 61 -3.70 -33.77 32.60
CA GLN A 61 -3.38 -32.48 33.23
C GLN A 61 -3.43 -31.32 32.25
N THR A 62 -3.02 -31.54 31.00
CA THR A 62 -3.13 -30.50 29.94
C THR A 62 -4.59 -30.11 29.68
N VAL A 63 -5.48 -31.10 29.60
CA VAL A 63 -6.92 -30.86 29.40
C VAL A 63 -7.52 -30.15 30.60
N ARG A 64 -7.18 -30.57 31.81
CA ARG A 64 -7.62 -29.89 33.07
C ARG A 64 -7.23 -28.40 33.08
N ILE A 65 -6.01 -28.07 32.67
CA ILE A 65 -5.55 -26.67 32.59
C ILE A 65 -6.39 -25.88 31.58
N TYR A 66 -6.68 -26.45 30.41
CA TYR A 66 -7.52 -25.78 29.40
C TYR A 66 -8.96 -25.54 29.88
N THR A 67 -9.56 -26.46 30.65
CA THR A 67 -10.91 -26.26 31.21
C THR A 67 -10.96 -25.05 32.14
N GLY A 68 -9.88 -24.75 32.85
CA GLY A 68 -9.81 -23.73 33.89
C GLY A 68 -10.62 -24.08 35.13
N LEU A 69 -11.13 -25.31 35.25
CA LEU A 69 -11.84 -25.81 36.42
C LEU A 69 -10.85 -26.29 37.49
N ARG A 70 -11.20 -26.13 38.76
CA ARG A 70 -10.35 -26.52 39.90
C ARG A 70 -11.14 -27.40 40.85
N ASP A 71 -10.50 -28.42 41.39
CA ASP A 71 -11.10 -29.26 42.44
C ASP A 71 -11.45 -28.41 43.67
N GLY A 72 -12.59 -28.68 44.32
CA GLY A 72 -13.14 -27.90 45.43
C GLY A 72 -13.96 -26.66 45.00
N GLN A 73 -14.00 -26.32 43.72
CA GLN A 73 -14.77 -25.17 43.23
C GLN A 73 -16.25 -25.48 43.14
N VAL A 74 -17.12 -24.49 43.51
CA VAL A 74 -18.57 -24.59 43.33
C VAL A 74 -18.92 -24.38 41.85
N ILE A 75 -19.65 -25.34 41.30
CA ILE A 75 -20.12 -25.34 39.89
C ILE A 75 -21.63 -25.66 39.86
N LYS A 76 -22.31 -25.06 38.91
CA LYS A 76 -23.71 -25.35 38.60
C LYS A 76 -23.78 -26.38 37.47
N LEU A 77 -24.61 -27.40 37.58
CA LEU A 77 -24.74 -28.47 36.60
C LEU A 77 -26.18 -28.55 36.05
N PRO A 78 -26.38 -28.30 34.72
CA PRO A 78 -25.50 -27.59 33.81
C PRO A 78 -25.37 -26.12 34.16
N GLY A 79 -24.27 -25.45 33.75
CA GLY A 79 -24.06 -24.03 34.03
C GLY A 79 -22.90 -23.39 33.31
N ASP A 80 -22.73 -22.08 33.49
CA ASP A 80 -21.83 -21.23 32.72
C ASP A 80 -20.38 -21.64 32.82
N LYS A 81 -19.90 -22.08 33.99
CA LYS A 81 -18.53 -22.53 34.19
C LYS A 81 -18.20 -23.77 33.36
N LEU A 82 -19.13 -24.73 33.30
CA LEU A 82 -19.00 -25.92 32.47
C LEU A 82 -19.04 -25.58 30.98
N THR A 83 -20.00 -24.75 30.59
CA THR A 83 -20.09 -24.26 29.21
C THR A 83 -18.82 -23.52 28.80
N SER A 84 -18.27 -22.67 29.67
CA SER A 84 -17.01 -21.97 29.45
C SER A 84 -15.80 -22.93 29.32
N ALA A 85 -15.76 -23.98 30.12
CA ALA A 85 -14.74 -25.00 30.06
C ALA A 85 -14.74 -25.75 28.70
N ILE A 86 -15.94 -26.18 28.27
CA ILE A 86 -16.14 -26.81 26.97
C ILE A 86 -15.71 -25.85 25.83
N LYS A 87 -16.15 -24.59 25.89
CA LYS A 87 -15.80 -23.56 24.91
C LYS A 87 -14.28 -23.37 24.81
N LYS A 88 -13.57 -23.26 25.92
CA LYS A 88 -12.11 -23.13 25.95
C LYS A 88 -11.40 -24.34 25.34
N LEU A 89 -11.89 -25.55 25.53
CA LEU A 89 -11.36 -26.74 24.89
C LEU A 89 -11.52 -26.68 23.37
N TYR A 90 -12.66 -26.26 22.85
CA TYR A 90 -12.87 -26.05 21.41
C TYR A 90 -12.01 -24.89 20.87
N GLU A 91 -11.89 -23.79 21.61
CA GLU A 91 -11.08 -22.63 21.25
C GLU A 91 -9.58 -22.98 21.16
N SER A 92 -9.12 -24.00 21.92
CA SER A 92 -7.75 -24.52 21.84
C SER A 92 -7.43 -25.14 20.45
N LYS A 93 -8.48 -25.44 19.65
CA LYS A 93 -8.39 -26.08 18.33
C LYS A 93 -7.66 -27.43 18.34
N GLN A 94 -7.62 -28.10 19.47
CA GLN A 94 -6.92 -29.40 19.63
C GLN A 94 -7.87 -30.59 19.64
N PHE A 95 -9.17 -30.35 19.86
CA PHE A 95 -10.20 -31.37 20.00
C PHE A 95 -11.29 -31.21 18.95
N SER A 96 -11.78 -32.32 18.41
CA SER A 96 -12.89 -32.37 17.44
C SER A 96 -14.24 -32.55 18.15
N SER A 97 -14.27 -33.28 19.27
CA SER A 97 -15.45 -33.37 20.16
C SER A 97 -15.02 -33.27 21.62
N VAL A 98 -15.91 -32.72 22.43
CA VAL A 98 -15.78 -32.62 23.87
C VAL A 98 -17.15 -32.90 24.47
N ASP A 99 -17.31 -34.06 25.02
CA ASP A 99 -18.51 -34.49 25.72
C ASP A 99 -18.24 -34.55 27.24
N VAL A 100 -19.17 -34.11 28.04
CA VAL A 100 -18.99 -34.08 29.50
C VAL A 100 -20.10 -34.85 30.19
N TYR A 101 -19.69 -35.77 31.02
CA TYR A 101 -20.56 -36.68 31.76
C TYR A 101 -20.37 -36.48 33.26
N LEU A 102 -21.45 -36.70 34.03
CA LEU A 102 -21.35 -36.83 35.46
C LEU A 102 -20.96 -38.28 35.80
N ALA A 103 -19.71 -38.47 36.19
CA ALA A 103 -19.19 -39.81 36.46
C ALA A 103 -19.65 -40.35 37.83
N ARG A 104 -19.71 -39.50 38.86
CA ARG A 104 -20.13 -39.87 40.22
C ARG A 104 -20.65 -38.64 40.96
N LEU A 105 -21.59 -38.83 41.86
CA LEU A 105 -22.12 -37.84 42.80
C LEU A 105 -22.08 -38.40 44.23
N ASP A 106 -21.31 -37.74 45.09
CA ASP A 106 -21.21 -38.07 46.51
C ASP A 106 -21.80 -36.94 47.33
N GLY A 107 -23.10 -37.02 47.68
CA GLY A 107 -23.82 -35.95 48.33
C GLY A 107 -23.88 -34.66 47.49
N THR A 108 -23.14 -33.64 47.89
CA THR A 108 -22.99 -32.38 47.14
C THR A 108 -21.74 -32.31 46.28
N THR A 109 -20.92 -33.38 46.24
CA THR A 109 -19.67 -33.40 45.48
C THR A 109 -19.84 -34.14 44.16
N ALA A 110 -19.61 -33.45 43.03
CA ALA A 110 -19.77 -33.96 41.68
C ALA A 110 -18.40 -34.25 41.05
N TYR A 111 -18.26 -35.43 40.46
CA TYR A 111 -17.08 -35.82 39.67
C TYR A 111 -17.45 -35.86 38.21
N LEU A 112 -16.68 -35.10 37.38
CA LEU A 112 -16.96 -34.97 35.96
C LEU A 112 -15.98 -35.81 35.14
N GLN A 113 -16.45 -36.39 34.05
CA GLN A 113 -15.64 -37.04 33.03
C GLN A 113 -15.78 -36.27 31.73
N PHE A 114 -14.66 -35.83 31.23
CA PHE A 114 -14.54 -35.23 29.90
C PHE A 114 -14.12 -36.33 28.93
N ASP A 115 -14.96 -36.64 27.96
CA ASP A 115 -14.62 -37.53 26.85
C ASP A 115 -14.27 -36.66 25.64
N VAL A 116 -13.01 -36.71 25.26
CA VAL A 116 -12.48 -35.82 24.22
C VAL A 116 -11.94 -36.63 23.05
N THR A 117 -12.16 -36.12 21.84
CA THR A 117 -11.53 -36.67 20.64
C THR A 117 -10.48 -35.67 20.16
N GLU A 118 -9.22 -36.08 20.24
CA GLU A 118 -8.11 -35.26 19.77
C GLU A 118 -8.09 -35.15 18.23
N LEU A 119 -7.89 -33.94 17.72
CA LEU A 119 -7.61 -33.72 16.31
C LEU A 119 -6.23 -34.26 15.95
N PRO A 120 -6.09 -34.97 14.81
CA PRO A 120 -4.80 -35.45 14.38
C PRO A 120 -3.88 -34.31 13.93
N GLN A 121 -2.59 -34.47 14.18
CA GLN A 121 -1.55 -33.53 13.75
C GLN A 121 -1.02 -33.89 12.36
N LEU A 122 -0.74 -32.88 11.58
CA LEU A 122 -0.16 -33.02 10.26
C LEU A 122 1.35 -33.36 10.37
N ASN A 123 1.77 -34.55 9.92
CA ASN A 123 3.16 -34.95 9.89
C ASN A 123 3.83 -34.60 8.57
N ASN A 124 3.22 -35.04 7.47
CA ASN A 124 3.76 -34.82 6.13
C ASN A 124 2.68 -34.37 5.15
N ILE A 125 3.12 -33.59 4.15
CA ILE A 125 2.25 -33.11 3.07
C ILE A 125 2.93 -33.37 1.75
N THR A 126 2.24 -34.10 0.89
CA THR A 126 2.67 -34.39 -0.47
C THR A 126 1.70 -33.74 -1.45
N ILE A 127 2.20 -32.85 -2.29
CA ILE A 127 1.40 -32.20 -3.34
C ILE A 127 1.87 -32.76 -4.68
N THR A 128 0.93 -33.36 -5.43
CA THR A 128 1.16 -34.01 -6.73
C THR A 128 0.31 -33.37 -7.83
N GLY A 129 0.58 -33.68 -9.09
CA GLY A 129 -0.08 -33.08 -10.26
C GLY A 129 0.53 -31.73 -10.70
N VAL A 130 1.53 -31.22 -9.97
CA VAL A 130 2.23 -29.97 -10.27
C VAL A 130 3.76 -30.13 -10.16
N LYS A 131 4.53 -29.19 -10.72
CA LYS A 131 6.00 -29.20 -10.61
C LYS A 131 6.45 -29.12 -9.15
N LYS A 132 7.54 -29.79 -8.79
CA LYS A 132 8.09 -29.82 -7.39
C LYS A 132 8.32 -28.41 -6.79
N SER A 133 8.85 -27.47 -7.58
CA SER A 133 9.05 -26.08 -7.13
C SER A 133 7.72 -25.41 -6.76
N LYS A 134 6.68 -25.63 -7.59
CA LYS A 134 5.35 -25.08 -7.34
C LYS A 134 4.65 -25.76 -6.16
N ALA A 135 4.83 -27.06 -5.99
CA ALA A 135 4.34 -27.77 -4.80
C ALA A 135 4.91 -27.19 -3.49
N LYS A 136 6.22 -26.86 -3.47
CA LYS A 136 6.87 -26.23 -2.31
C LYS A 136 6.31 -24.83 -2.02
N GLU A 137 6.06 -24.03 -3.06
CA GLU A 137 5.44 -22.70 -2.94
C GLU A 137 4.01 -22.81 -2.39
N LEU A 138 3.17 -23.66 -2.99
CA LEU A 138 1.78 -23.86 -2.57
C LEU A 138 1.67 -24.35 -1.11
N LYS A 139 2.59 -25.24 -0.69
CA LYS A 139 2.66 -25.69 0.70
C LYS A 139 2.94 -24.54 1.67
N LYS A 140 3.84 -23.62 1.29
CA LYS A 140 4.18 -22.44 2.10
C LYS A 140 3.03 -21.45 2.16
N GLU A 141 2.41 -21.14 1.02
CA GLU A 141 1.33 -20.17 0.90
C GLU A 141 0.04 -20.62 1.59
N ALA A 142 -0.28 -21.92 1.60
CA ALA A 142 -1.43 -22.48 2.29
C ALA A 142 -1.22 -22.66 3.80
N ASP A 143 -0.07 -22.23 4.33
CA ASP A 143 0.35 -22.35 5.74
C ASP A 143 0.22 -23.78 6.31
N LEU A 144 0.38 -24.77 5.45
CA LEU A 144 0.35 -26.18 5.82
C LEU A 144 1.70 -26.58 6.44
N LYS A 145 1.81 -26.47 7.75
CA LYS A 145 3.02 -26.78 8.51
C LYS A 145 2.92 -28.14 9.22
N LYS A 146 4.06 -28.80 9.40
CA LYS A 146 4.14 -29.97 10.28
C LYS A 146 3.71 -29.58 11.69
N GLY A 147 2.86 -30.40 12.31
CA GLY A 147 2.30 -30.13 13.64
C GLY A 147 0.97 -29.36 13.64
N ALA A 148 0.50 -28.83 12.49
CA ALA A 148 -0.81 -28.22 12.41
C ALA A 148 -1.93 -29.23 12.66
N MET A 149 -2.97 -28.82 13.37
CA MET A 149 -4.13 -29.68 13.60
C MET A 149 -4.97 -29.80 12.32
N VAL A 150 -5.28 -31.04 11.94
CA VAL A 150 -6.05 -31.32 10.72
C VAL A 150 -7.53 -31.32 11.06
N THR A 151 -8.19 -30.22 10.71
CA THR A 151 -9.66 -30.05 10.81
C THR A 151 -10.29 -30.18 9.44
N ASP A 152 -11.59 -30.47 9.37
CA ASP A 152 -12.34 -30.43 8.12
C ASP A 152 -12.30 -29.05 7.48
N ASN A 153 -12.33 -27.99 8.29
CA ASN A 153 -12.16 -26.63 7.81
C ASN A 153 -10.80 -26.40 7.14
N LEU A 154 -9.70 -26.93 7.72
CA LEU A 154 -8.37 -26.83 7.11
C LEU A 154 -8.34 -27.53 5.73
N ILE A 155 -9.00 -28.68 5.61
CA ILE A 155 -9.09 -29.44 4.35
C ILE A 155 -9.87 -28.64 3.32
N VAL A 156 -11.06 -28.14 3.67
CA VAL A 156 -11.93 -27.37 2.76
C VAL A 156 -11.29 -26.05 2.34
N THR A 157 -10.73 -25.29 3.27
CA THR A 157 -10.05 -24.01 2.97
C THR A 157 -8.81 -24.22 2.10
N SER A 158 -8.00 -25.25 2.38
CA SER A 158 -6.85 -25.60 1.55
C SER A 158 -7.27 -26.03 0.14
N LYS A 159 -8.33 -26.84 0.02
CA LYS A 159 -8.89 -27.27 -1.27
C LYS A 159 -9.35 -26.07 -2.09
N ASN A 160 -10.11 -25.15 -1.48
CA ASN A 160 -10.60 -23.95 -2.14
C ASN A 160 -9.45 -23.01 -2.54
N TYR A 161 -8.46 -22.86 -1.67
CA TYR A 161 -7.26 -22.08 -1.95
C TYR A 161 -6.51 -22.62 -3.18
N PHE A 162 -6.22 -23.92 -3.21
CA PHE A 162 -5.53 -24.52 -4.36
C PHE A 162 -6.36 -24.43 -5.64
N LYS A 163 -7.68 -24.64 -5.55
CA LYS A 163 -8.58 -24.47 -6.68
C LYS A 163 -8.54 -23.03 -7.19
N LYS A 164 -8.76 -22.04 -6.32
CA LYS A 164 -8.75 -20.61 -6.68
C LYS A 164 -7.42 -20.20 -7.31
N LYS A 165 -6.28 -20.62 -6.76
CA LYS A 165 -4.94 -20.32 -7.30
C LYS A 165 -4.73 -20.75 -8.76
N TYR A 166 -5.47 -21.75 -9.24
CA TYR A 166 -5.43 -22.20 -10.63
C TYR A 166 -6.57 -21.62 -11.46
N THR A 167 -7.76 -21.43 -10.90
CA THR A 167 -8.86 -20.76 -11.62
C THR A 167 -8.47 -19.33 -11.97
N ASP A 168 -7.81 -18.59 -11.07
CA ASP A 168 -7.27 -17.23 -11.32
C ASP A 168 -6.17 -17.20 -12.41
N LYS A 169 -5.65 -18.37 -12.79
CA LYS A 169 -4.74 -18.53 -13.94
C LYS A 169 -5.43 -19.01 -15.21
N GLY A 170 -6.75 -19.08 -15.20
CA GLY A 170 -7.58 -19.51 -16.33
C GLY A 170 -7.75 -21.03 -16.47
N PHE A 171 -7.45 -21.81 -15.42
CA PHE A 171 -7.70 -23.27 -15.39
C PHE A 171 -9.04 -23.56 -14.71
N LEU A 172 -10.16 -23.21 -15.37
CA LEU A 172 -11.49 -23.27 -14.76
C LEU A 172 -11.94 -24.69 -14.38
N LYS A 173 -11.42 -25.72 -15.05
CA LYS A 173 -11.75 -27.14 -14.80
C LYS A 173 -10.81 -27.78 -13.75
N THR A 174 -10.10 -26.99 -12.95
CA THR A 174 -9.20 -27.50 -11.92
C THR A 174 -9.95 -28.33 -10.88
N LYS A 175 -9.50 -29.56 -10.69
CA LYS A 175 -9.96 -30.44 -9.62
C LYS A 175 -8.87 -30.62 -8.59
N VAL A 176 -9.23 -30.51 -7.32
CA VAL A 176 -8.32 -30.72 -6.20
C VAL A 176 -8.91 -31.79 -5.28
N ASN A 177 -8.17 -32.85 -5.07
CA ASN A 177 -8.51 -33.89 -4.11
C ASN A 177 -7.50 -33.85 -2.97
N ILE A 178 -8.01 -33.90 -1.75
CA ILE A 178 -7.20 -33.94 -0.53
C ILE A 178 -7.62 -35.16 0.25
N ASP A 179 -6.66 -36.08 0.45
CA ASP A 179 -6.83 -37.29 1.23
C ASP A 179 -5.90 -37.27 2.43
N THR A 180 -6.39 -37.71 3.57
CA THR A 180 -5.62 -37.87 4.79
C THR A 180 -5.50 -39.32 5.15
N LYS A 181 -4.28 -39.79 5.43
CA LYS A 181 -4.01 -41.16 5.88
C LYS A 181 -3.33 -41.13 7.25
N LYS A 182 -3.74 -42.04 8.14
CA LYS A 182 -3.04 -42.23 9.43
C LYS A 182 -1.59 -42.56 9.13
N ASP A 183 -0.70 -41.91 9.86
CA ASP A 183 0.74 -42.14 9.79
C ASP A 183 1.11 -43.02 11.00
N THR A 184 1.82 -44.10 10.76
CA THR A 184 2.23 -45.04 11.81
C THR A 184 3.50 -44.62 12.50
N SER A 185 4.12 -43.51 12.10
CA SER A 185 5.39 -43.03 12.64
C SER A 185 5.26 -42.40 14.03
N ASP A 186 4.05 -41.94 14.41
CA ASP A 186 3.78 -41.32 15.72
C ASP A 186 2.30 -41.44 16.07
N ILE A 187 1.97 -41.20 17.35
CA ILE A 187 0.59 -41.27 17.85
C ILE A 187 -0.20 -40.08 17.39
N ASN A 188 -1.43 -40.33 16.86
CA ASN A 188 -2.40 -39.33 16.43
C ASN A 188 -1.86 -38.35 15.40
N VAL A 189 -1.09 -38.83 14.43
CA VAL A 189 -0.61 -38.05 13.29
C VAL A 189 -1.16 -38.54 11.97
N VAL A 190 -1.26 -37.66 11.00
CA VAL A 190 -1.72 -37.98 9.65
C VAL A 190 -0.79 -37.36 8.61
N SER A 191 -0.68 -38.06 7.49
CA SER A 191 -0.08 -37.55 6.27
C SER A 191 -1.16 -37.10 5.30
N MET A 192 -1.01 -35.91 4.74
CA MET A 192 -1.95 -35.32 3.79
C MET A 192 -1.42 -35.43 2.36
N SER A 193 -2.21 -35.99 1.48
CA SER A 193 -1.93 -36.10 0.05
C SER A 193 -2.87 -35.17 -0.73
N VAL A 194 -2.29 -34.20 -1.41
CA VAL A 194 -3.04 -33.25 -2.26
C VAL A 194 -2.75 -33.58 -3.71
N PHE A 195 -3.76 -33.92 -4.47
CA PHE A 195 -3.68 -34.12 -5.91
C PHE A 195 -4.34 -32.96 -6.62
N ILE A 196 -3.61 -32.28 -7.50
CA ILE A 196 -4.09 -31.13 -8.26
C ILE A 196 -4.11 -31.49 -9.74
N ASP A 197 -5.29 -31.74 -10.30
CA ASP A 197 -5.50 -31.79 -11.73
C ASP A 197 -5.93 -30.40 -12.20
N LYS A 198 -5.01 -29.65 -12.76
CA LYS A 198 -5.27 -28.30 -13.27
C LYS A 198 -6.09 -28.27 -14.57
N GLY A 199 -6.18 -29.39 -15.29
CA GLY A 199 -6.83 -29.45 -16.60
C GLY A 199 -6.13 -28.57 -17.65
N LYS A 200 -6.86 -28.25 -18.73
CA LYS A 200 -6.41 -27.33 -19.78
C LYS A 200 -6.80 -25.89 -19.42
N ARG A 201 -5.97 -24.94 -19.84
CA ARG A 201 -6.31 -23.51 -19.71
C ARG A 201 -7.45 -23.17 -20.66
N ILE A 202 -8.50 -22.56 -20.13
CA ILE A 202 -9.66 -22.12 -20.89
C ILE A 202 -9.42 -20.71 -21.41
N LYS A 203 -9.72 -20.47 -22.68
CA LYS A 203 -9.58 -19.17 -23.33
C LYS A 203 -10.95 -18.66 -23.76
N ILE A 204 -11.12 -17.36 -23.78
CA ILE A 204 -12.32 -16.70 -24.27
C ILE A 204 -12.26 -16.64 -25.79
N LYS A 205 -13.24 -17.26 -26.46
CA LYS A 205 -13.37 -17.27 -27.92
C LYS A 205 -14.02 -15.99 -28.40
N ASP A 206 -15.16 -15.63 -27.82
CA ASP A 206 -15.88 -14.43 -28.18
C ASP A 206 -16.64 -13.83 -26.99
N ILE A 207 -16.99 -12.54 -27.12
CA ILE A 207 -17.79 -11.77 -26.17
C ILE A 207 -18.84 -11.02 -26.99
N THR A 208 -20.09 -11.34 -26.78
CA THR A 208 -21.24 -10.76 -27.49
C THR A 208 -22.14 -10.02 -26.50
N PHE A 209 -22.77 -8.96 -27.00
CA PHE A 209 -23.70 -8.16 -26.21
C PHE A 209 -25.07 -8.15 -26.88
N LYS A 210 -26.12 -8.10 -26.06
CA LYS A 210 -27.51 -7.93 -26.47
C LYS A 210 -28.12 -6.76 -25.70
N GLY A 211 -29.00 -6.00 -26.35
CA GLY A 211 -29.68 -4.86 -25.72
C GLY A 211 -28.93 -3.53 -25.80
N ASN A 212 -27.66 -3.51 -26.23
CA ASN A 212 -26.86 -2.32 -26.41
C ASN A 212 -27.23 -1.55 -27.69
N LYS A 213 -27.66 -0.31 -27.53
CA LYS A 213 -28.01 0.62 -28.63
C LYS A 213 -27.06 1.82 -28.67
N THR A 214 -26.71 2.35 -27.53
CA THR A 214 -25.87 3.55 -27.37
C THR A 214 -24.38 3.24 -27.58
N LEU A 215 -23.91 2.09 -27.12
CA LEU A 215 -22.53 1.66 -27.27
C LEU A 215 -22.44 0.42 -28.16
N SER A 216 -21.56 0.46 -29.16
CA SER A 216 -21.30 -0.71 -29.99
C SER A 216 -20.58 -1.81 -29.20
N ASP A 217 -20.73 -3.06 -29.60
CA ASP A 217 -20.01 -4.21 -29.04
C ASP A 217 -18.49 -4.00 -28.99
N SER A 218 -17.93 -3.33 -30.00
CA SER A 218 -16.49 -3.04 -30.02
C SER A 218 -16.07 -2.10 -28.90
N LYS A 219 -16.89 -1.08 -28.60
CA LYS A 219 -16.65 -0.17 -27.47
C LYS A 219 -16.82 -0.89 -26.15
N LEU A 220 -17.89 -1.71 -26.00
CA LEU A 220 -18.10 -2.49 -24.77
C LEU A 220 -16.95 -3.48 -24.51
N ARG A 221 -16.52 -4.22 -25.54
CA ARG A 221 -15.32 -5.07 -25.45
C ARG A 221 -14.04 -4.27 -25.12
N GLY A 222 -13.99 -3.01 -25.54
CA GLY A 222 -12.92 -2.08 -25.22
C GLY A 222 -12.81 -1.78 -23.72
N LEU A 223 -13.96 -1.57 -23.06
CA LEU A 223 -14.09 -1.30 -21.62
C LEU A 223 -13.66 -2.49 -20.75
N MET A 224 -13.95 -3.71 -21.21
CA MET A 224 -13.52 -4.92 -20.51
C MET A 224 -12.00 -5.06 -20.59
N SER A 225 -11.27 -4.39 -19.69
CA SER A 225 -9.79 -4.29 -19.74
C SER A 225 -9.08 -5.60 -19.41
N ASN A 226 -9.68 -6.40 -18.53
CA ASN A 226 -9.15 -7.65 -18.00
C ASN A 226 -9.61 -8.86 -18.80
N THR A 227 -10.87 -8.87 -19.25
CA THR A 227 -11.52 -9.96 -19.97
C THR A 227 -11.41 -9.73 -21.48
N LYS A 228 -10.47 -10.40 -22.14
CA LYS A 228 -10.21 -10.23 -23.58
C LYS A 228 -10.42 -11.52 -24.34
N ARG A 229 -11.08 -11.42 -25.53
CA ARG A 229 -11.18 -12.55 -26.46
C ARG A 229 -9.85 -12.89 -27.13
N LYS A 230 -9.70 -14.15 -27.54
CA LYS A 230 -8.57 -14.59 -28.34
C LYS A 230 -8.62 -13.88 -29.71
N MET A 231 -7.52 -13.25 -30.11
CA MET A 231 -7.42 -12.51 -31.36
C MET A 231 -6.10 -12.84 -32.05
N PHE A 232 -6.14 -13.07 -33.35
CA PHE A 232 -4.95 -13.30 -34.15
C PHE A 232 -4.05 -12.04 -34.09
N GLY A 233 -2.75 -12.20 -33.84
CA GLY A 233 -1.81 -11.08 -33.73
C GLY A 233 -1.63 -10.49 -32.32
N ARG A 234 -2.40 -10.88 -31.30
CA ARG A 234 -2.23 -10.43 -29.89
C ARG A 234 -1.57 -11.52 -29.05
N PHE A 235 -0.28 -11.80 -29.30
CA PHE A 235 0.46 -12.85 -28.58
C PHE A 235 0.79 -12.49 -27.12
N TRP A 236 0.81 -11.20 -26.78
CA TRP A 236 1.21 -10.68 -25.45
C TRP A 236 0.03 -10.44 -24.48
N LYS A 237 -1.23 -10.46 -24.94
CA LYS A 237 -2.38 -10.33 -24.04
C LYS A 237 -3.02 -11.69 -23.78
N SER A 238 -3.23 -12.00 -22.50
CA SER A 238 -3.91 -13.21 -22.06
C SER A 238 -5.41 -13.13 -22.39
N SER A 239 -5.95 -14.19 -23.00
CA SER A 239 -7.39 -14.37 -23.21
C SER A 239 -8.01 -15.35 -22.21
N LYS A 240 -7.45 -15.41 -20.99
CA LYS A 240 -7.95 -16.26 -19.90
C LYS A 240 -9.21 -15.65 -19.29
N PHE A 241 -10.09 -16.49 -18.77
CA PHE A 241 -11.23 -16.06 -17.97
C PHE A 241 -10.88 -16.12 -16.47
N ILE A 242 -11.10 -15.05 -15.75
CA ILE A 242 -11.01 -14.94 -14.31
C ILE A 242 -12.30 -14.28 -13.83
N GLU A 243 -13.03 -14.94 -12.97
CA GLU A 243 -14.38 -14.53 -12.58
C GLU A 243 -14.39 -13.17 -11.88
N ASP A 244 -13.45 -12.93 -10.95
CA ASP A 244 -13.35 -11.65 -10.22
C ASP A 244 -13.04 -10.49 -11.21
N GLU A 245 -12.08 -10.69 -12.14
CA GLU A 245 -11.74 -9.71 -13.18
C GLU A 245 -12.91 -9.46 -14.15
N TYR A 246 -13.70 -10.49 -14.42
CA TYR A 246 -14.89 -10.37 -15.27
C TYR A 246 -15.98 -9.53 -14.62
N LYS A 247 -16.21 -9.70 -13.32
CA LYS A 247 -17.18 -8.89 -12.56
C LYS A 247 -16.76 -7.40 -12.53
N GLU A 248 -15.49 -7.12 -12.34
CA GLU A 248 -14.95 -5.75 -12.44
C GLU A 248 -15.17 -5.14 -13.84
N ASP A 249 -14.99 -5.94 -14.90
CA ASP A 249 -15.24 -5.48 -16.26
C ASP A 249 -16.74 -5.21 -16.52
N LEU A 250 -17.66 -5.98 -15.94
CA LEU A 250 -19.11 -5.71 -16.01
C LEU A 250 -19.47 -4.42 -15.27
N GLU A 251 -18.87 -4.17 -14.09
CA GLU A 251 -19.04 -2.92 -13.36
C GLU A 251 -18.53 -1.73 -14.19
N SER A 252 -17.39 -1.87 -14.86
CA SER A 252 -16.83 -0.84 -15.74
C SER A 252 -17.76 -0.51 -16.92
N ILE A 253 -18.52 -1.49 -17.43
CA ILE A 253 -19.55 -1.26 -18.45
C ILE A 253 -20.69 -0.42 -17.87
N LEU A 254 -21.21 -0.78 -16.68
CA LEU A 254 -22.30 -0.05 -16.04
C LEU A 254 -21.88 1.36 -15.64
N GLU A 255 -20.67 1.55 -15.13
CA GLU A 255 -20.09 2.88 -14.88
C GLU A 255 -20.03 3.73 -16.15
N LYS A 256 -19.65 3.11 -17.27
CA LYS A 256 -19.63 3.82 -18.55
C LYS A 256 -21.04 4.25 -19.00
N TYR A 257 -22.04 3.37 -18.87
CA TYR A 257 -23.43 3.74 -19.14
C TYR A 257 -23.94 4.85 -18.20
N SER A 258 -23.62 4.75 -16.91
CA SER A 258 -23.91 5.80 -15.93
C SER A 258 -23.25 7.13 -16.32
N SER A 259 -22.00 7.09 -16.81
CA SER A 259 -21.30 8.30 -17.29
C SER A 259 -21.93 8.94 -18.54
N LEU A 260 -22.75 8.20 -19.27
CA LEU A 260 -23.49 8.67 -20.46
C LEU A 260 -24.95 9.04 -20.15
N GLY A 261 -25.32 9.01 -18.86
CA GLY A 261 -26.66 9.37 -18.39
C GLY A 261 -27.63 8.22 -18.26
N HIS A 262 -27.23 7.01 -18.55
CA HIS A 262 -28.06 5.81 -18.41
C HIS A 262 -27.98 5.28 -16.97
N ARG A 263 -28.64 5.99 -16.04
CA ARG A 263 -28.66 5.68 -14.60
C ARG A 263 -29.19 4.30 -14.29
N ASP A 264 -30.22 3.87 -15.03
CA ASP A 264 -30.93 2.62 -14.80
C ASP A 264 -30.33 1.45 -15.61
N ALA A 265 -29.17 1.64 -16.22
CA ALA A 265 -28.49 0.59 -16.96
C ALA A 265 -28.17 -0.59 -16.04
N ARG A 266 -28.48 -1.79 -16.50
CA ARG A 266 -28.25 -3.03 -15.74
C ARG A 266 -27.93 -4.21 -16.64
N ILE A 267 -27.18 -5.15 -16.11
CA ILE A 267 -26.99 -6.46 -16.72
C ILE A 267 -28.20 -7.31 -16.35
N LEU A 268 -28.91 -7.82 -17.36
CA LEU A 268 -30.08 -8.69 -17.18
C LEU A 268 -29.65 -10.14 -16.99
N ASP A 269 -28.68 -10.58 -17.78
CA ASP A 269 -28.16 -11.94 -17.76
C ASP A 269 -26.72 -11.97 -18.31
N ASP A 270 -25.90 -12.87 -17.79
CA ASP A 270 -24.57 -13.14 -18.30
C ASP A 270 -24.31 -14.63 -18.39
N LYS A 271 -24.20 -15.14 -19.62
CA LYS A 271 -24.06 -16.56 -19.90
C LYS A 271 -22.64 -16.91 -20.31
N LEU A 272 -22.10 -17.92 -19.64
CA LEU A 272 -20.85 -18.55 -20.00
C LEU A 272 -21.12 -19.83 -20.79
N ILE A 273 -20.88 -19.76 -22.08
CA ILE A 273 -21.15 -20.86 -23.01
C ILE A 273 -19.86 -21.64 -23.24
N TRP A 274 -19.87 -22.94 -22.90
CA TRP A 274 -18.75 -23.82 -23.15
C TRP A 274 -18.74 -24.30 -24.58
N ASN A 275 -17.60 -24.15 -25.27
CA ASN A 275 -17.39 -24.66 -26.62
C ASN A 275 -16.58 -25.97 -26.58
N ASP A 276 -16.73 -26.79 -27.63
CA ASP A 276 -16.08 -28.10 -27.73
C ASP A 276 -14.55 -28.03 -27.83
N ASP A 277 -14.02 -26.90 -28.29
CA ASP A 277 -12.57 -26.63 -28.42
C ASP A 277 -11.86 -26.21 -27.12
N ASN A 278 -12.46 -26.45 -25.97
CA ASN A 278 -12.00 -25.96 -24.64
C ASN A 278 -11.87 -24.45 -24.58
N THR A 279 -12.72 -23.72 -25.27
CA THR A 279 -12.91 -22.28 -25.12
C THR A 279 -14.27 -21.98 -24.50
N ILE A 280 -14.47 -20.73 -24.10
CA ILE A 280 -15.78 -20.23 -23.69
C ILE A 280 -16.14 -19.00 -24.51
N SER A 281 -17.44 -18.81 -24.71
CA SER A 281 -18.03 -17.59 -25.23
C SER A 281 -18.85 -16.95 -24.12
N LEU A 282 -18.78 -15.62 -24.03
CA LEU A 282 -19.57 -14.84 -23.08
C LEU A 282 -20.68 -14.12 -23.82
N GLU A 283 -21.91 -14.31 -23.37
CA GLU A 283 -23.08 -13.60 -23.88
C GLU A 283 -23.63 -12.75 -22.75
N ILE A 284 -23.61 -11.43 -22.93
CA ILE A 284 -24.02 -10.45 -21.93
C ILE A 284 -25.26 -9.74 -22.43
N GLU A 285 -26.35 -9.88 -21.71
CA GLU A 285 -27.61 -9.18 -22.01
C GLU A 285 -27.77 -8.00 -21.05
N LEU A 286 -27.95 -6.82 -21.62
CA LEU A 286 -28.07 -5.59 -20.85
C LEU A 286 -29.30 -4.77 -21.25
N GLU A 287 -29.76 -4.00 -20.33
CA GLU A 287 -30.80 -2.97 -20.53
C GLU A 287 -30.20 -1.61 -20.24
N GLU A 288 -30.19 -0.71 -21.25
CA GLU A 288 -29.57 0.62 -21.09
C GLU A 288 -30.42 1.58 -20.26
N GLY A 289 -31.73 1.39 -20.26
CA GLY A 289 -32.67 2.37 -19.69
C GLY A 289 -32.72 3.68 -20.48
N LYS A 290 -33.31 4.69 -19.89
CA LYS A 290 -33.38 6.05 -20.48
C LYS A 290 -32.12 6.84 -20.16
N GLN A 291 -31.85 7.88 -20.95
CA GLN A 291 -30.83 8.88 -20.65
C GLN A 291 -31.42 10.00 -19.83
N TYR A 292 -30.80 10.24 -18.67
CA TYR A 292 -31.22 11.29 -17.74
C TYR A 292 -30.29 12.51 -17.82
N ARG A 293 -30.82 13.67 -17.38
CA ARG A 293 -30.10 14.94 -17.21
C ARG A 293 -30.23 15.46 -15.79
N PHE A 294 -29.31 16.30 -15.36
CA PHE A 294 -29.47 17.02 -14.10
C PHE A 294 -30.55 18.09 -14.24
N ALA A 295 -31.56 18.08 -13.36
CA ALA A 295 -32.51 19.17 -13.17
C ALA A 295 -31.89 20.24 -12.25
N ASP A 296 -32.39 20.37 -11.03
CA ASP A 296 -31.83 21.32 -10.08
C ASP A 296 -30.90 20.62 -9.08
N ILE A 297 -29.83 21.31 -8.68
CA ILE A 297 -28.93 20.87 -7.64
C ILE A 297 -29.07 21.82 -6.45
N LEU A 298 -29.60 21.31 -5.36
CA LEU A 298 -29.90 22.04 -4.14
C LEU A 298 -28.88 21.70 -3.07
N PHE A 299 -28.38 22.69 -2.34
CA PHE A 299 -27.50 22.48 -1.20
C PHE A 299 -28.31 22.70 0.09
N ILE A 300 -28.17 21.79 1.04
CA ILE A 300 -28.90 21.85 2.30
C ILE A 300 -27.92 21.63 3.45
N GLY A 301 -27.92 22.57 4.41
CA GLY A 301 -27.11 22.49 5.62
C GLY A 301 -25.72 23.15 5.53
N ASN A 302 -25.39 23.76 4.40
CA ASN A 302 -24.16 24.51 4.17
C ASN A 302 -24.25 25.93 4.79
N LYS A 303 -23.57 26.14 5.91
CA LYS A 303 -23.47 27.43 6.58
C LYS A 303 -22.14 28.13 6.32
N ALA A 304 -21.07 27.36 6.20
CA ALA A 304 -19.70 27.85 6.03
C ALA A 304 -19.43 28.37 4.61
N TYR A 305 -20.09 27.81 3.60
CA TYR A 305 -19.88 28.17 2.21
C TYR A 305 -21.20 28.43 1.51
N PRO A 306 -21.33 29.53 0.72
CA PRO A 306 -22.53 29.83 -0.06
C PRO A 306 -22.70 28.87 -1.24
N ASP A 307 -23.93 28.63 -1.65
CA ASP A 307 -24.29 27.71 -2.75
C ASP A 307 -23.52 28.00 -4.04
N GLU A 308 -23.36 29.27 -4.39
CA GLU A 308 -22.64 29.67 -5.60
C GLU A 308 -21.15 29.21 -5.59
N PHE A 309 -20.52 29.16 -4.42
CA PHE A 309 -19.18 28.70 -4.28
C PHE A 309 -19.11 27.16 -4.40
N LEU A 310 -20.05 26.45 -3.75
CA LEU A 310 -20.13 24.99 -3.82
C LEU A 310 -20.45 24.51 -5.24
N LYS A 311 -21.31 25.21 -5.99
CA LYS A 311 -21.59 24.94 -7.40
C LYS A 311 -20.33 25.03 -8.27
N LYS A 312 -19.47 26.03 -8.03
CA LYS A 312 -18.20 26.18 -8.77
C LYS A 312 -17.26 25.00 -8.55
N ILE A 313 -17.28 24.39 -7.35
CA ILE A 313 -16.46 23.20 -7.05
C ILE A 313 -17.09 21.96 -7.64
N LEU A 314 -18.40 21.82 -7.52
CA LEU A 314 -19.16 20.69 -8.05
C LEU A 314 -19.02 20.57 -9.57
N LYS A 315 -18.97 21.72 -10.29
CA LYS A 315 -18.82 21.79 -11.75
C LYS A 315 -19.88 20.96 -12.52
N ILE A 316 -21.08 20.89 -12.00
CA ILE A 316 -22.23 20.26 -12.63
C ILE A 316 -23.34 21.31 -12.75
N ASN A 317 -23.91 21.47 -13.94
CA ASN A 317 -24.92 22.46 -14.23
C ASN A 317 -26.28 21.82 -14.55
N LYS A 318 -27.35 22.58 -14.39
CA LYS A 318 -28.67 22.16 -14.85
C LYS A 318 -28.68 21.92 -16.36
N GLY A 319 -29.23 20.78 -16.77
CA GLY A 319 -29.28 20.35 -18.17
C GLY A 319 -28.09 19.48 -18.62
N ASP A 320 -27.01 19.40 -17.83
CA ASP A 320 -25.91 18.46 -18.11
C ASP A 320 -26.43 17.03 -18.11
N VAL A 321 -25.80 16.16 -18.91
CA VAL A 321 -26.11 14.74 -18.88
C VAL A 321 -25.81 14.19 -17.50
N TYR A 322 -26.76 13.46 -16.90
CA TYR A 322 -26.58 12.86 -15.59
C TYR A 322 -25.38 11.90 -15.60
N ASN A 323 -24.49 12.10 -14.65
CA ASN A 323 -23.33 11.24 -14.47
C ASN A 323 -23.12 10.98 -12.99
N GLY A 324 -23.60 9.82 -12.52
CA GLY A 324 -23.51 9.42 -11.11
C GLY A 324 -22.08 9.26 -10.62
N THR A 325 -21.17 8.80 -11.47
CA THR A 325 -19.74 8.66 -11.15
C THR A 325 -19.10 10.03 -10.90
N VAL A 326 -19.27 10.96 -11.84
CA VAL A 326 -18.76 12.33 -11.69
C VAL A 326 -19.39 13.04 -10.48
N LEU A 327 -20.69 12.85 -10.24
CA LEU A 327 -21.35 13.40 -9.05
C LEU A 327 -20.69 12.89 -7.77
N LYS A 328 -20.46 11.58 -7.67
CA LYS A 328 -19.77 10.97 -6.53
C LYS A 328 -18.35 11.49 -6.37
N GLU A 329 -17.58 11.55 -7.45
CA GLU A 329 -16.21 12.09 -7.46
C GLU A 329 -16.17 13.56 -7.02
N ARG A 330 -17.11 14.39 -7.44
CA ARG A 330 -17.19 15.81 -7.06
C ARG A 330 -17.64 16.02 -5.62
N ILE A 331 -18.30 15.05 -5.02
CA ILE A 331 -18.76 15.10 -3.63
C ILE A 331 -17.73 14.51 -2.68
N SER A 332 -17.25 13.30 -2.99
CA SER A 332 -16.43 12.48 -2.05
C SER A 332 -14.99 12.24 -2.53
N GLY A 333 -14.64 12.76 -3.71
CA GLY A 333 -13.33 12.58 -4.32
C GLY A 333 -13.22 11.33 -5.19
N ASP A 334 -12.20 11.32 -6.04
CA ASP A 334 -11.84 10.23 -6.95
C ASP A 334 -10.87 9.21 -6.32
N GLY A 335 -10.65 9.31 -5.00
CA GLY A 335 -9.66 8.51 -4.26
C GLY A 335 -8.23 9.04 -4.38
N SER A 336 -7.96 10.05 -5.21
CA SER A 336 -6.64 10.67 -5.30
C SER A 336 -6.32 11.50 -4.05
N GLN A 337 -5.03 11.64 -3.77
CA GLN A 337 -4.58 12.44 -2.63
C GLN A 337 -4.94 13.93 -2.77
N ASP A 338 -5.07 14.40 -4.00
CA ASP A 338 -5.22 15.80 -4.34
C ASP A 338 -6.60 16.10 -4.96
N SER A 339 -7.58 15.27 -4.65
CA SER A 339 -8.96 15.47 -5.11
C SER A 339 -9.51 16.83 -4.71
N GLN A 340 -10.15 17.50 -5.68
CA GLN A 340 -10.83 18.78 -5.49
C GLN A 340 -12.35 18.55 -5.47
N ASP A 341 -12.85 18.05 -4.37
CA ASP A 341 -14.24 17.72 -4.14
C ASP A 341 -14.79 18.44 -2.92
N LEU A 342 -16.11 18.39 -2.71
CA LEU A 342 -16.78 19.06 -1.61
C LEU A 342 -16.32 18.55 -0.24
N SER A 343 -16.18 17.24 -0.06
CA SER A 343 -15.72 16.69 1.22
C SER A 343 -14.29 17.11 1.55
N THR A 344 -13.41 17.11 0.55
CA THR A 344 -12.03 17.59 0.68
C THR A 344 -11.97 19.07 1.01
N LEU A 345 -12.86 19.92 0.44
CA LEU A 345 -12.97 21.33 0.80
C LEU A 345 -13.23 21.49 2.30
N TYR A 346 -14.21 20.78 2.83
CA TYR A 346 -14.56 20.83 4.26
C TYR A 346 -13.41 20.29 5.13
N HIS A 347 -12.83 19.15 4.78
CA HIS A 347 -11.72 18.55 5.53
C HIS A 347 -10.46 19.42 5.53
N ASN A 348 -10.20 20.20 4.48
CA ASN A 348 -9.05 21.09 4.43
C ASN A 348 -9.21 22.33 5.32
N ASN A 349 -10.45 22.64 5.70
CA ASN A 349 -10.79 23.80 6.52
C ASN A 349 -11.26 23.43 7.93
N GLY A 350 -10.84 22.28 8.44
CA GLY A 350 -11.09 21.87 9.81
C GLY A 350 -12.33 21.02 10.05
N TYR A 351 -13.23 20.89 9.09
CA TYR A 351 -14.49 20.17 9.29
C TYR A 351 -14.35 18.66 9.16
N LEU A 352 -13.52 18.06 10.00
CA LEU A 352 -13.23 16.61 10.00
C LEU A 352 -14.51 15.76 10.15
N PHE A 353 -15.48 16.24 10.92
CA PHE A 353 -16.72 15.54 11.23
C PHE A 353 -17.84 15.80 10.23
N SER A 354 -17.55 16.61 9.20
CA SER A 354 -18.54 16.91 8.16
C SER A 354 -18.92 15.66 7.36
N SER A 355 -20.13 15.64 6.87
CA SER A 355 -20.59 14.65 5.90
C SER A 355 -21.29 15.34 4.74
N VAL A 356 -20.95 14.98 3.52
CA VAL A 356 -21.53 15.49 2.29
C VAL A 356 -22.08 14.31 1.51
N ASN A 357 -23.39 14.32 1.27
CA ASN A 357 -24.08 13.22 0.59
C ASN A 357 -25.01 13.78 -0.48
N ALA A 358 -25.01 13.18 -1.68
CA ALA A 358 -26.01 13.47 -2.69
C ALA A 358 -27.21 12.53 -2.56
N VAL A 359 -28.39 13.06 -2.65
CA VAL A 359 -29.65 12.32 -2.66
C VAL A 359 -30.46 12.75 -3.86
N GLU A 360 -30.86 11.81 -4.69
CA GLU A 360 -31.80 12.03 -5.76
C GLU A 360 -33.19 12.15 -5.15
N THR A 361 -33.82 13.32 -5.27
CA THR A 361 -35.10 13.59 -4.60
C THR A 361 -36.28 13.53 -5.56
N LYS A 362 -36.07 13.82 -6.83
CA LYS A 362 -37.12 13.85 -7.82
C LYS A 362 -36.62 13.43 -9.19
N VAL A 363 -37.37 12.56 -9.86
CA VAL A 363 -37.09 12.13 -11.23
C VAL A 363 -38.34 12.43 -12.07
N GLU A 364 -38.28 13.43 -12.91
CA GLU A 364 -39.39 13.86 -13.78
C GLU A 364 -38.88 14.23 -15.16
N ASN A 365 -39.61 13.82 -16.20
CA ASN A 365 -39.30 14.17 -17.59
C ASN A 365 -37.83 13.85 -17.97
N ASP A 366 -37.33 12.68 -17.57
CA ASP A 366 -35.95 12.25 -17.78
C ASP A 366 -34.90 13.22 -17.18
N SER A 367 -35.28 13.94 -16.12
CA SER A 367 -34.44 14.88 -15.39
C SER A 367 -34.45 14.55 -13.90
N ILE A 368 -33.26 14.61 -13.26
CA ILE A 368 -33.04 14.25 -11.88
C ILE A 368 -32.67 15.47 -11.07
N THR A 369 -33.47 15.77 -10.03
CA THR A 369 -33.12 16.76 -9.01
C THR A 369 -32.29 16.11 -7.92
N VAL A 370 -31.16 16.72 -7.60
CA VAL A 370 -30.21 16.23 -6.59
C VAL A 370 -30.15 17.21 -5.43
N GLU A 371 -30.34 16.71 -4.21
CA GLU A 371 -30.03 17.43 -3.00
C GLU A 371 -28.65 17.01 -2.49
N VAL A 372 -27.74 17.96 -2.37
CA VAL A 372 -26.46 17.78 -1.68
C VAL A 372 -26.65 18.16 -0.22
N ARG A 373 -26.82 17.14 0.62
CA ARG A 373 -27.05 17.29 2.05
C ARG A 373 -25.72 17.37 2.77
N ILE A 374 -25.48 18.47 3.42
CA ILE A 374 -24.23 18.77 4.11
C ILE A 374 -24.50 18.89 5.61
N ARG A 375 -23.78 18.11 6.38
CA ARG A 375 -23.69 18.29 7.83
C ARG A 375 -22.28 18.75 8.13
N GLU A 376 -22.12 20.04 8.49
CA GLU A 376 -20.79 20.62 8.67
C GLU A 376 -20.13 20.21 9.98
N ASP A 377 -20.92 20.16 11.08
CA ASP A 377 -20.44 19.97 12.44
C ASP A 377 -19.42 21.07 12.85
N GLU A 378 -18.72 20.92 13.97
CA GLU A 378 -17.72 21.86 14.44
C GLU A 378 -16.34 21.57 13.84
N GLN A 379 -15.52 22.61 13.73
CA GLN A 379 -14.14 22.46 13.27
C GLN A 379 -13.31 21.70 14.29
N ALA A 380 -12.58 20.70 13.82
CA ALA A 380 -11.66 19.89 14.62
C ALA A 380 -10.27 20.53 14.69
N ARG A 381 -9.63 20.43 15.85
CA ARG A 381 -8.21 20.76 16.03
C ARG A 381 -7.38 19.49 16.22
N ILE A 382 -6.13 19.56 15.82
CA ILE A 382 -5.16 18.49 16.04
C ILE A 382 -4.74 18.55 17.53
N LYS A 383 -4.98 17.46 18.27
CA LYS A 383 -4.61 17.34 19.68
C LYS A 383 -3.20 16.81 19.82
N LYS A 384 -2.86 15.76 19.09
CA LYS A 384 -1.57 15.07 19.13
C LYS A 384 -1.10 14.70 17.74
N VAL A 385 0.21 14.83 17.53
CA VAL A 385 0.90 14.27 16.37
C VAL A 385 1.96 13.32 16.86
N SER A 386 1.97 12.09 16.36
CA SER A 386 2.97 11.06 16.69
C SER A 386 3.55 10.43 15.44
N VAL A 387 4.76 9.90 15.57
CA VAL A 387 5.46 9.16 14.51
C VAL A 387 5.94 7.84 15.09
N GLU A 388 5.82 6.78 14.32
CA GLU A 388 6.20 5.42 14.71
C GLU A 388 7.00 4.76 13.58
N GLY A 389 8.00 3.92 13.95
CA GLY A 389 8.80 3.16 12.98
C GLY A 389 10.13 3.80 12.60
N ASN A 390 10.53 4.91 13.24
CA ASN A 390 11.81 5.56 13.04
C ASN A 390 12.86 5.05 14.05
N GLU A 391 13.49 3.93 13.74
CA GLU A 391 14.50 3.31 14.63
C GLU A 391 15.91 3.95 14.51
N LYS A 392 16.21 4.59 13.39
CA LYS A 392 17.53 5.17 13.08
C LYS A 392 17.49 6.69 12.97
N THR A 393 16.35 7.23 12.59
CA THR A 393 16.15 8.68 12.38
C THR A 393 15.62 9.33 13.64
N ASN A 394 16.24 10.42 14.06
CA ASN A 394 15.80 11.17 15.23
C ASN A 394 14.44 11.83 14.97
N ASP A 395 13.58 11.87 15.97
CA ASP A 395 12.23 12.43 15.91
C ASP A 395 12.21 13.87 15.36
N HIS A 396 13.14 14.71 15.76
CA HIS A 396 13.20 16.10 15.32
C HIS A 396 13.36 16.24 13.80
N VAL A 397 14.00 15.28 13.14
CA VAL A 397 14.16 15.25 11.68
C VAL A 397 12.82 15.05 10.99
N ILE A 398 11.93 14.27 11.59
CA ILE A 398 10.61 13.98 11.05
C ILE A 398 9.66 15.13 11.38
N TYR A 399 9.55 15.51 12.66
CA TYR A 399 8.63 16.55 13.09
C TYR A 399 8.86 17.91 12.41
N ARG A 400 10.11 18.26 12.05
CA ARG A 400 10.40 19.51 11.34
C ARG A 400 9.85 19.54 9.89
N GLU A 401 9.63 18.37 9.28
CA GLU A 401 9.07 18.27 7.93
C GLU A 401 7.53 18.21 7.94
N LEU A 402 6.92 17.91 9.10
CA LEU A 402 5.46 17.84 9.19
C LEU A 402 4.82 19.23 9.04
N ARG A 403 3.73 19.26 8.26
CA ARG A 403 2.90 20.46 8.04
C ARG A 403 1.72 20.54 9.00
N VAL A 404 1.59 19.56 9.87
CA VAL A 404 0.54 19.45 10.89
C VAL A 404 1.18 19.52 12.28
N LYS A 405 0.60 20.35 13.15
CA LYS A 405 1.08 20.53 14.51
C LYS A 405 -0.07 20.47 15.50
N PRO A 406 0.18 20.08 16.75
CA PRO A 406 -0.81 20.20 17.80
C PRO A 406 -1.32 21.65 17.92
N GLY A 407 -2.66 21.81 17.99
CA GLY A 407 -3.34 23.10 18.03
C GLY A 407 -3.80 23.63 16.67
N ASP A 408 -3.23 23.17 15.55
CA ASP A 408 -3.66 23.56 14.21
C ASP A 408 -5.08 23.05 13.93
N LEU A 409 -5.79 23.71 13.04
CA LEU A 409 -7.02 23.15 12.46
C LEU A 409 -6.69 21.90 11.66
N PHE A 410 -7.58 20.93 11.69
CA PHE A 410 -7.44 19.74 10.85
C PHE A 410 -7.40 20.14 9.38
N SER A 411 -6.47 19.57 8.63
CA SER A 411 -6.36 19.77 7.19
C SER A 411 -5.84 18.52 6.51
N ARG A 412 -6.68 17.89 5.68
CA ARG A 412 -6.30 16.74 4.86
C ARG A 412 -5.12 17.08 3.95
N GLN A 413 -5.14 18.24 3.33
CA GLN A 413 -4.05 18.70 2.46
C GLN A 413 -2.72 18.81 3.20
N ALA A 414 -2.73 19.34 4.44
CA ALA A 414 -1.51 19.45 5.25
C ALA A 414 -0.95 18.07 5.63
N ILE A 415 -1.81 17.08 5.91
CA ILE A 415 -1.42 15.70 6.17
C ILE A 415 -0.77 15.08 4.92
N ILE A 416 -1.42 15.19 3.76
CA ILE A 416 -0.91 14.66 2.49
C ILE A 416 0.44 15.31 2.14
N ARG A 417 0.56 16.62 2.35
CA ARG A 417 1.80 17.33 2.14
C ARG A 417 2.91 16.85 3.08
N SER A 418 2.60 16.57 4.34
CA SER A 418 3.54 15.98 5.30
C SER A 418 4.07 14.63 4.82
N ILE A 419 3.19 13.77 4.31
CA ILE A 419 3.57 12.47 3.74
C ILE A 419 4.53 12.66 2.55
N ARG A 420 4.24 13.60 1.67
CA ARG A 420 5.07 13.90 0.51
C ARG A 420 6.47 14.40 0.92
N GLU A 421 6.53 15.32 1.88
CA GLU A 421 7.80 15.84 2.38
C GLU A 421 8.63 14.76 3.07
N LEU A 422 8.01 13.90 3.87
CA LEU A 422 8.69 12.73 4.45
C LEU A 422 9.21 11.76 3.37
N GLY A 423 8.42 11.49 2.34
CA GLY A 423 8.83 10.64 1.21
C GLY A 423 10.02 11.19 0.43
N GLN A 424 10.13 12.53 0.31
CA GLN A 424 11.23 13.21 -0.37
C GLN A 424 12.57 13.16 0.38
N LEU A 425 12.56 12.83 1.67
CA LEU A 425 13.80 12.68 2.44
C LEU A 425 14.69 11.54 1.91
N GLY A 426 14.10 10.55 1.24
CA GLY A 426 14.82 9.48 0.53
C GLY A 426 15.29 8.31 1.39
N PHE A 427 15.04 8.35 2.71
CA PHE A 427 15.34 7.26 3.64
C PHE A 427 14.10 6.67 4.31
N PHE A 428 12.91 7.08 3.88
CA PHE A 428 11.64 6.40 4.19
C PHE A 428 11.05 5.75 2.94
N ASP A 429 10.23 4.73 3.15
CA ASP A 429 9.39 4.18 2.09
C ASP A 429 8.35 5.24 1.67
N THR A 430 7.90 5.18 0.43
CA THR A 430 6.88 6.09 -0.10
C THR A 430 5.47 5.77 0.41
N ASN A 431 5.24 4.56 0.94
CA ASN A 431 3.96 4.12 1.50
C ASN A 431 3.82 4.53 2.98
N ILE A 432 3.86 5.83 3.24
CA ILE A 432 3.59 6.37 4.57
C ILE A 432 2.07 6.46 4.75
N SER A 433 1.54 5.74 5.73
CA SER A 433 0.10 5.75 6.04
C SER A 433 -0.16 6.59 7.28
N PRO A 434 -0.96 7.66 7.18
CA PRO A 434 -1.43 8.39 8.33
C PRO A 434 -2.61 7.66 8.96
N ASP A 435 -2.61 7.51 10.27
CA ASP A 435 -3.76 7.09 11.06
C ASP A 435 -4.35 8.31 11.76
N VAL A 436 -5.60 8.62 11.45
CA VAL A 436 -6.34 9.74 12.02
C VAL A 436 -7.39 9.20 12.96
N LYS A 437 -7.25 9.46 14.25
CA LYS A 437 -8.20 9.06 15.29
C LYS A 437 -9.04 10.25 15.73
N PRO A 438 -10.29 10.34 15.26
CA PRO A 438 -11.19 11.44 15.62
C PRO A 438 -11.74 11.27 17.05
N ASP A 439 -11.76 12.36 17.81
CA ASP A 439 -12.44 12.47 19.10
C ASP A 439 -13.70 13.32 18.93
N TYR A 440 -14.82 12.67 18.79
CA TYR A 440 -16.13 13.32 18.56
C TYR A 440 -16.60 14.16 19.76
N THR A 441 -16.16 13.83 20.96
CA THR A 441 -16.57 14.53 22.18
C THR A 441 -15.86 15.87 22.33
N ASN A 442 -14.53 15.87 22.11
CA ASN A 442 -13.71 17.05 22.30
C ASN A 442 -13.45 17.83 20.98
N LYS A 443 -14.03 17.37 19.88
CA LYS A 443 -13.82 17.95 18.53
C LYS A 443 -12.33 18.09 18.19
N THR A 444 -11.57 17.02 18.45
CA THR A 444 -10.13 16.95 18.17
C THR A 444 -9.77 15.71 17.38
N ALA A 445 -8.55 15.67 16.87
CA ALA A 445 -8.01 14.48 16.22
C ALA A 445 -6.57 14.21 16.65
N ASP A 446 -6.25 12.96 16.89
CA ASP A 446 -4.88 12.48 17.02
C ASP A 446 -4.41 11.95 15.66
N ILE A 447 -3.21 12.34 15.24
CA ILE A 447 -2.63 11.93 13.96
C ILE A 447 -1.35 11.16 14.24
N SER A 448 -1.27 9.93 13.74
CA SER A 448 -0.07 9.10 13.81
C SER A 448 0.45 8.81 12.41
N PHE A 449 1.75 9.01 12.19
CA PHE A 449 2.42 8.67 10.94
C PHE A 449 3.25 7.40 11.14
N SER A 450 2.86 6.31 10.50
CA SER A 450 3.66 5.09 10.47
C SER A 450 4.66 5.17 9.32
N VAL A 451 5.94 5.22 9.64
CA VAL A 451 7.03 5.28 8.66
C VAL A 451 7.80 3.96 8.66
N VAL A 452 8.32 3.59 7.50
CA VAL A 452 9.22 2.44 7.34
C VAL A 452 10.54 2.96 6.82
N GLU A 453 11.60 2.79 7.61
CA GLU A 453 12.94 3.21 7.20
C GLU A 453 13.52 2.25 6.17
N LYS A 454 14.02 2.82 5.08
CA LYS A 454 14.81 2.10 4.07
C LYS A 454 16.27 2.54 4.14
N GLY A 455 17.16 1.77 3.53
CA GLY A 455 18.59 2.14 3.47
C GLY A 455 18.76 3.48 2.76
N GLY A 456 19.15 4.51 3.53
CA GLY A 456 19.47 5.83 2.99
C GLY A 456 20.84 5.91 2.30
N SER A 457 21.62 4.84 2.39
CA SER A 457 22.96 4.76 1.77
C SER A 457 22.88 4.13 0.39
N GLN A 458 23.52 4.75 -0.57
CA GLN A 458 23.57 4.27 -1.96
C GLN A 458 25.01 4.14 -2.41
N ILE A 459 25.33 3.03 -3.08
CA ILE A 459 26.59 2.80 -3.77
C ILE A 459 26.29 2.82 -5.26
N GLU A 460 26.88 3.75 -5.97
CA GLU A 460 26.79 3.85 -7.42
C GLU A 460 28.09 3.30 -8.02
N LEU A 461 27.97 2.28 -8.85
CA LEU A 461 29.07 1.75 -9.62
C LEU A 461 28.66 1.77 -11.09
N GLN A 462 29.32 2.60 -11.88
CA GLN A 462 29.06 2.71 -13.30
C GLN A 462 30.35 2.46 -14.08
N GLY A 463 30.24 1.75 -15.18
CA GLY A 463 31.33 1.54 -16.13
C GLY A 463 30.84 1.74 -17.55
N GLY A 464 31.65 2.36 -18.38
CA GLY A 464 31.33 2.57 -19.77
C GLY A 464 32.60 2.67 -20.60
N TYR A 465 32.49 2.49 -21.92
CA TYR A 465 33.56 2.70 -22.86
C TYR A 465 33.20 3.86 -23.80
N GLY A 466 34.05 4.88 -23.84
CA GLY A 466 33.83 6.06 -24.65
C GLY A 466 35.15 6.83 -24.90
N GLY A 467 35.27 7.52 -26.03
CA GLY A 467 36.48 8.29 -26.36
C GLY A 467 37.77 7.47 -26.39
N GLY A 468 37.68 6.17 -26.75
CA GLY A 468 38.82 5.27 -26.81
C GLY A 468 39.33 4.77 -25.45
N SER A 469 38.57 4.98 -24.36
CA SER A 469 38.95 4.53 -23.01
C SER A 469 37.77 4.06 -22.19
N PHE A 470 38.08 3.25 -21.17
CA PHE A 470 37.09 2.88 -20.14
C PHE A 470 36.95 4.01 -19.13
N ILE A 471 35.69 4.29 -18.74
CA ILE A 471 35.34 5.27 -17.73
C ILE A 471 34.67 4.52 -16.59
N GLY A 472 35.19 4.64 -15.37
CA GLY A 472 34.64 4.10 -14.17
C GLY A 472 34.17 5.20 -13.21
N THR A 473 33.02 5.03 -12.61
CA THR A 473 32.50 5.90 -11.53
C THR A 473 32.16 5.08 -10.33
N LEU A 474 32.66 5.49 -9.17
CA LEU A 474 32.24 5.00 -7.85
C LEU A 474 31.66 6.18 -7.08
N GLY A 475 30.40 6.08 -6.73
CA GLY A 475 29.69 7.04 -5.88
C GLY A 475 29.25 6.40 -4.56
N LEU A 476 29.42 7.11 -3.47
CA LEU A 476 28.91 6.75 -2.15
C LEU A 476 28.05 7.91 -1.68
N SER A 477 26.78 7.66 -1.40
CA SER A 477 25.81 8.65 -0.94
C SER A 477 25.11 8.20 0.31
N PHE A 478 25.02 9.05 1.31
CA PHE A 478 24.43 8.81 2.62
C PHE A 478 23.43 9.93 2.92
N ASN A 479 22.14 9.61 2.89
CA ASN A 479 21.05 10.60 2.99
C ASN A 479 20.55 10.88 4.41
N ASN A 480 20.95 10.09 5.39
CA ASN A 480 20.58 10.29 6.79
C ASN A 480 21.81 10.37 7.70
N PHE A 481 22.85 11.06 7.25
CA PHE A 481 24.10 11.21 8.00
C PHE A 481 23.89 12.09 9.22
N SER A 482 24.70 11.86 10.27
CA SER A 482 24.76 12.68 11.47
C SER A 482 26.20 13.03 11.83
N ILE A 483 26.58 14.28 11.64
CA ILE A 483 27.91 14.78 12.02
C ILE A 483 28.10 14.76 13.54
N LYS A 484 27.02 14.95 14.31
CA LYS A 484 27.06 14.93 15.78
C LYS A 484 27.41 13.54 16.32
N ASN A 485 27.01 12.50 15.60
CA ASN A 485 27.19 11.11 15.99
C ASN A 485 28.53 10.50 15.53
N ILE A 486 29.46 11.29 14.97
CA ILE A 486 30.75 10.78 14.48
C ILE A 486 31.53 10.05 15.59
N PHE A 487 31.42 10.49 16.84
CA PHE A 487 32.10 9.86 17.97
C PHE A 487 31.23 8.82 18.72
N ASN A 488 29.99 8.63 18.31
CA ASN A 488 29.06 7.65 18.89
C ASN A 488 29.06 6.34 18.08
N LYS A 489 29.75 5.31 18.56
CA LYS A 489 29.87 4.02 17.87
C LYS A 489 28.53 3.30 17.66
N GLU A 490 27.55 3.49 18.52
CA GLU A 490 26.23 2.86 18.41
C GLU A 490 25.41 3.40 17.23
N ALA A 491 25.70 4.63 16.79
CA ALA A 491 25.05 5.25 15.65
C ALA A 491 25.58 4.80 14.27
N TYR A 492 26.63 3.97 14.24
CA TYR A 492 27.24 3.50 12.97
C TYR A 492 26.45 2.37 12.33
N LYS A 493 25.70 2.66 11.23
CA LYS A 493 24.88 1.68 10.46
C LYS A 493 24.87 1.92 8.94
N PRO A 494 25.95 1.86 8.16
CA PRO A 494 27.40 1.73 8.42
C PRO A 494 28.12 3.02 8.79
N LEU A 495 27.54 4.21 8.55
CA LEU A 495 28.01 5.52 9.02
C LEU A 495 27.08 6.05 10.08
N PRO A 496 27.54 7.06 10.88
CA PRO A 496 26.68 7.69 11.86
C PRO A 496 25.43 8.27 11.20
N THR A 497 24.26 7.84 11.65
CA THR A 497 22.98 8.21 11.08
C THR A 497 22.07 8.89 12.10
N GLY A 498 21.03 9.57 11.61
CA GLY A 498 19.93 10.04 12.45
C GLY A 498 19.51 11.50 12.26
N ASP A 499 20.36 12.38 11.71
CA ASP A 499 20.07 13.83 11.62
C ASP A 499 19.56 14.29 10.24
N GLY A 500 19.44 13.37 9.28
CA GLY A 500 18.94 13.69 7.96
C GLY A 500 19.91 14.50 7.08
N GLN A 501 21.19 14.61 7.48
CA GLN A 501 22.23 15.26 6.68
C GLN A 501 22.59 14.40 5.46
N LYS A 502 23.09 15.04 4.41
CA LYS A 502 23.52 14.33 3.18
C LYS A 502 25.03 14.43 3.06
N LEU A 503 25.67 13.27 2.91
CA LEU A 503 27.10 13.14 2.65
C LEU A 503 27.28 12.38 1.34
N SER A 504 28.10 12.90 0.42
CA SER A 504 28.40 12.23 -0.82
C SER A 504 29.88 12.30 -1.15
N LEU A 505 30.39 11.14 -1.58
CA LEU A 505 31.76 10.97 -2.10
C LEU A 505 31.65 10.39 -3.51
N ARG A 506 32.33 10.97 -4.47
CA ARG A 506 32.34 10.46 -5.84
C ARG A 506 33.73 10.45 -6.41
N LEU A 507 34.10 9.33 -6.95
CA LEU A 507 35.30 9.11 -7.72
C LEU A 507 34.90 8.77 -9.15
N GLN A 508 35.40 9.51 -10.10
CA GLN A 508 35.30 9.18 -11.53
C GLN A 508 36.68 9.11 -12.13
N SER A 509 37.01 8.03 -12.79
CA SER A 509 38.34 7.82 -13.35
C SER A 509 38.24 7.24 -14.75
N SER A 510 39.14 7.74 -15.61
CA SER A 510 39.36 7.24 -16.95
C SER A 510 40.86 7.31 -17.29
N ARG A 511 41.21 6.84 -18.47
CA ARG A 511 42.58 6.95 -18.95
C ARG A 511 43.06 8.41 -19.00
N THR A 512 42.16 9.33 -19.34
CA THR A 512 42.49 10.75 -19.62
C THR A 512 42.07 11.72 -18.52
N PHE A 513 41.27 11.28 -17.55
CA PHE A 513 40.88 12.16 -16.44
C PHE A 513 40.57 11.41 -15.15
N ASN A 514 40.76 12.10 -14.04
CA ASN A 514 40.35 11.67 -12.71
C ASN A 514 39.65 12.82 -12.02
N THR A 515 38.50 12.54 -11.42
CA THR A 515 37.73 13.52 -10.64
C THR A 515 37.35 12.93 -9.28
N TYR A 516 37.68 13.65 -8.25
CA TYR A 516 37.31 13.36 -6.86
C TYR A 516 36.39 14.45 -6.37
N SER A 517 35.27 14.10 -5.78
CA SER A 517 34.36 15.09 -5.18
C SER A 517 33.84 14.64 -3.84
N PHE A 518 33.70 15.59 -2.96
CA PHE A 518 33.09 15.49 -1.66
C PHE A 518 32.00 16.53 -1.54
N SER A 519 30.82 16.18 -1.07
CA SER A 519 29.77 17.14 -0.72
C SER A 519 29.09 16.78 0.58
N PHE A 520 28.74 17.80 1.35
CA PHE A 520 28.00 17.72 2.59
C PHE A 520 26.87 18.73 2.56
N THR A 521 25.67 18.33 3.01
CA THR A 521 24.51 19.23 3.09
C THR A 521 23.80 19.03 4.42
N GLU A 522 23.65 20.11 5.18
CA GLU A 522 22.75 20.23 6.32
C GLU A 522 21.44 20.84 5.84
N PRO A 523 20.33 20.10 5.77
CA PRO A 523 19.07 20.62 5.23
C PRO A 523 18.35 21.63 6.14
N TRP A 524 18.64 21.61 7.45
CA TRP A 524 18.03 22.50 8.43
C TRP A 524 19.06 23.16 9.30
N LEU A 525 19.79 24.12 8.77
CA LEU A 525 20.83 24.87 9.48
C LEU A 525 20.24 25.53 10.73
N GLY A 526 20.78 25.15 11.89
CA GLY A 526 20.28 25.59 13.19
C GLY A 526 18.99 24.92 13.66
N GLY A 527 18.44 23.96 12.92
CA GLY A 527 17.33 23.09 13.34
C GLY A 527 15.93 23.70 13.39
N LYS A 528 15.80 25.04 13.25
CA LYS A 528 14.53 25.76 13.48
C LYS A 528 13.85 26.27 12.21
N LYS A 529 14.58 26.43 11.13
CA LYS A 529 14.05 27.00 9.86
C LYS A 529 14.50 26.12 8.69
N PRO A 530 13.70 25.99 7.62
CA PRO A 530 14.05 25.24 6.43
C PRO A 530 15.09 26.02 5.60
N GLN A 531 16.30 26.07 6.11
CA GLN A 531 17.47 26.68 5.48
C GLN A 531 18.56 25.64 5.37
N SER A 532 18.98 25.32 4.16
CA SER A 532 20.03 24.34 3.94
C SER A 532 21.39 25.04 3.79
N LEU A 533 22.42 24.41 4.34
CA LEU A 533 23.81 24.74 4.11
C LEU A 533 24.44 23.60 3.32
N SER A 534 25.05 23.90 2.19
CA SER A 534 25.79 22.94 1.39
C SER A 534 27.24 23.35 1.24
N PHE A 535 28.13 22.39 1.40
CA PHE A 535 29.57 22.55 1.16
C PHE A 535 30.00 21.48 0.16
N SER A 536 30.78 21.86 -0.83
CA SER A 536 31.37 20.89 -1.74
C SER A 536 32.79 21.28 -2.12
N ILE A 537 33.64 20.27 -2.32
CA ILE A 537 34.98 20.38 -2.85
C ILE A 537 35.19 19.29 -3.90
N TYR A 538 35.82 19.65 -5.00
CA TYR A 538 36.22 18.68 -5.99
C TYR A 538 37.60 19.00 -6.55
N SER A 539 38.28 17.95 -6.98
CA SER A 539 39.54 18.01 -7.74
C SER A 539 39.40 17.20 -9.01
N SER A 540 39.67 17.79 -10.11
CA SER A 540 39.63 17.15 -11.44
C SER A 540 40.93 17.38 -12.18
N ASN A 541 41.57 16.30 -12.64
CA ASN A 541 42.74 16.35 -13.48
C ASN A 541 42.41 15.74 -14.85
N GLN A 542 42.64 16.49 -15.91
CA GLN A 542 42.49 16.03 -17.28
C GLN A 542 43.84 16.04 -17.98
N TYR A 543 44.10 15.04 -18.76
CA TYR A 543 45.38 14.86 -19.50
C TYR A 543 45.14 14.86 -20.99
N GLY A 544 46.09 15.41 -21.72
CA GLY A 544 46.11 15.37 -23.17
C GLY A 544 46.42 13.97 -23.71
N LEU A 545 46.18 13.79 -25.00
CA LEU A 545 46.57 12.60 -25.75
C LEU A 545 47.66 12.98 -26.78
N ASN A 546 48.72 12.23 -26.86
CA ASN A 546 49.67 12.31 -27.96
C ASN A 546 48.93 11.98 -29.26
N ARG A 547 48.95 12.90 -30.22
CA ARG A 547 48.18 12.76 -31.47
C ARG A 547 48.69 11.64 -32.40
N THR A 548 49.93 11.19 -32.19
CA THR A 548 50.57 10.16 -33.03
C THR A 548 50.41 8.77 -32.42
N THR A 549 50.68 8.63 -31.14
CA THR A 549 50.64 7.32 -30.43
C THR A 549 49.31 7.05 -29.73
N PHE A 550 48.44 8.06 -29.57
CA PHE A 550 47.24 8.03 -28.79
C PHE A 550 47.46 7.68 -27.30
N ASP A 551 48.72 7.79 -26.82
CA ASP A 551 49.03 7.61 -25.42
C ASP A 551 48.73 8.86 -24.61
N VAL A 552 48.43 8.65 -23.30
CA VAL A 552 48.20 9.77 -22.38
C VAL A 552 49.49 10.55 -22.16
N ASP A 553 49.45 11.82 -22.49
CA ASP A 553 50.53 12.75 -22.26
C ASP A 553 50.25 13.57 -20.98
N LYS A 554 50.88 13.17 -19.87
CA LYS A 554 50.74 13.85 -18.59
C LYS A 554 51.40 15.23 -18.54
N SER A 555 52.27 15.56 -19.52
CA SER A 555 52.84 16.91 -19.64
C SER A 555 51.79 17.93 -20.13
N GLN A 556 50.73 17.42 -20.78
CA GLN A 556 49.54 18.17 -21.16
C GLN A 556 48.44 17.94 -20.11
N SER A 557 48.23 18.86 -19.21
CA SER A 557 47.29 18.70 -18.14
C SER A 557 46.46 19.95 -17.83
N LEU A 558 45.22 19.71 -17.44
CA LEU A 558 44.32 20.69 -16.84
C LEU A 558 43.89 20.20 -15.47
N GLY A 559 44.45 20.81 -14.43
CA GLY A 559 44.00 20.59 -13.04
C GLY A 559 42.97 21.61 -12.65
N ILE A 560 41.89 21.18 -12.01
CA ILE A 560 40.82 22.05 -11.49
C ILE A 560 40.58 21.67 -10.05
N ILE A 561 40.65 22.64 -9.14
CA ILE A 561 40.19 22.50 -7.78
C ILE A 561 39.06 23.49 -7.58
N GLY A 562 37.90 22.99 -7.16
CA GLY A 562 36.73 23.80 -6.91
C GLY A 562 36.22 23.64 -5.48
N VAL A 563 35.85 24.73 -4.85
CA VAL A 563 35.21 24.80 -3.53
C VAL A 563 33.94 25.61 -3.65
N SER A 564 32.83 25.12 -3.11
CA SER A 564 31.54 25.82 -3.14
C SER A 564 30.87 25.81 -1.77
N LEU A 565 30.27 26.95 -1.42
CA LEU A 565 29.44 27.10 -0.25
C LEU A 565 28.07 27.63 -0.68
N GLY A 566 27.01 26.86 -0.39
CA GLY A 566 25.65 27.20 -0.80
C GLY A 566 24.72 27.36 0.40
N LEU A 567 23.81 28.31 0.30
CA LEU A 567 22.69 28.54 1.22
C LEU A 567 21.39 28.40 0.43
N GLY A 568 20.54 27.46 0.85
CA GLY A 568 19.18 27.29 0.32
C GLY A 568 18.14 27.73 1.33
N LYS A 569 17.09 28.39 0.88
CA LYS A 569 15.97 28.83 1.74
C LYS A 569 14.64 28.60 1.05
N ARG A 570 13.69 27.97 1.77
CA ARG A 570 12.30 27.93 1.36
C ARG A 570 11.66 29.27 1.64
N LEU A 571 11.03 29.87 0.64
CA LEU A 571 10.33 31.14 0.76
C LEU A 571 8.90 30.90 1.28
N LYS A 572 8.29 31.94 1.82
CA LYS A 572 6.88 31.93 2.26
C LYS A 572 5.97 32.66 1.28
N TRP A 573 6.53 33.50 0.45
CA TRP A 573 5.85 34.34 -0.54
C TRP A 573 6.53 34.16 -1.92
N PRO A 574 5.77 34.03 -3.01
CA PRO A 574 4.30 34.06 -3.15
C PRO A 574 3.60 32.83 -2.57
N ASP A 575 4.26 31.69 -2.53
CA ASP A 575 3.84 30.46 -1.85
C ASP A 575 5.07 29.72 -1.29
N ASP A 576 4.85 28.70 -0.49
CA ASP A 576 5.92 27.97 0.18
C ASP A 576 6.50 26.80 -0.65
N TYR A 577 6.19 26.75 -1.94
CA TYR A 577 6.85 25.89 -2.93
C TYR A 577 8.09 26.54 -3.56
N PHE A 578 8.28 27.85 -3.34
CA PHE A 578 9.46 28.55 -3.81
C PHE A 578 10.69 28.28 -2.95
N THR A 579 11.81 28.01 -3.60
CA THR A 579 13.13 27.89 -2.95
C THR A 579 14.12 28.84 -3.62
N LEU A 580 14.89 29.54 -2.81
CA LEU A 580 15.97 30.40 -3.24
C LEU A 580 17.30 29.77 -2.81
N SER A 581 18.16 29.46 -3.75
CA SER A 581 19.52 28.96 -3.51
C SER A 581 20.55 29.98 -3.93
N GLN A 582 21.54 30.20 -3.10
CA GLN A 582 22.64 31.13 -3.34
C GLN A 582 23.94 30.37 -3.08
N THR A 583 24.84 30.35 -4.06
CA THR A 583 26.07 29.58 -3.98
C THR A 583 27.26 30.45 -4.37
N ILE A 584 28.26 30.53 -3.52
CA ILE A 584 29.55 31.10 -3.84
C ILE A 584 30.47 29.93 -4.19
N SER A 585 31.15 30.04 -5.33
CA SER A 585 32.05 29.01 -5.81
C SER A 585 33.39 29.65 -6.23
N TYR A 586 34.45 29.03 -5.77
CA TYR A 586 35.82 29.37 -6.16
C TYR A 586 36.42 28.18 -6.90
N GLN A 587 37.00 28.41 -8.07
CA GLN A 587 37.67 27.43 -8.92
C GLN A 587 39.06 27.90 -9.30
N ALA A 588 40.06 27.10 -8.98
CA ALA A 588 41.43 27.31 -9.40
C ALA A 588 41.74 26.32 -10.53
N TYR A 589 42.23 26.85 -11.62
CA TYR A 589 42.64 26.08 -12.81
C TYR A 589 44.17 26.15 -12.92
N ASN A 590 44.79 25.01 -13.15
CA ASN A 590 46.20 24.88 -13.50
C ASN A 590 46.31 24.26 -14.89
N VAL A 591 46.78 25.03 -15.85
CA VAL A 591 46.90 24.63 -17.25
C VAL A 591 48.36 24.45 -17.56
N SER A 592 48.74 23.26 -18.04
CA SER A 592 50.09 22.94 -18.47
C SER A 592 50.05 22.29 -19.88
N ASN A 593 50.51 22.99 -20.87
CA ASN A 593 50.52 22.58 -22.29
C ASN A 593 49.19 22.01 -22.83
N TYR A 594 48.05 22.37 -22.22
CA TYR A 594 46.72 21.73 -22.43
C TYR A 594 45.82 22.67 -23.18
N GLY A 595 45.91 23.34 -24.01
CA GLY A 595 44.95 24.14 -24.80
C GLY A 595 43.58 24.35 -24.14
N PHE A 596 43.47 25.20 -23.13
CA PHE A 596 42.19 25.54 -22.45
C PHE A 596 41.57 26.76 -23.13
N GLY A 597 40.37 26.58 -23.70
CA GLY A 597 39.66 27.65 -24.42
C GLY A 597 38.83 28.53 -23.50
N LEU A 598 39.02 29.84 -23.56
CA LEU A 598 38.18 30.87 -22.95
C LEU A 598 37.65 31.81 -24.04
N GLY A 599 36.42 31.56 -24.49
CA GLY A 599 35.89 32.27 -25.65
C GLY A 599 36.71 32.05 -26.93
N THR A 600 37.22 33.11 -27.53
CA THR A 600 38.07 33.05 -28.71
C THR A 600 39.56 32.81 -28.40
N ASN A 601 39.94 32.83 -27.11
CA ASN A 601 41.33 32.70 -26.67
C ASN A 601 41.61 31.29 -26.16
N VAL A 602 42.81 30.78 -26.45
CA VAL A 602 43.32 29.50 -25.97
C VAL A 602 44.52 29.74 -25.08
N ILE A 603 44.37 29.31 -23.81
CA ILE A 603 45.47 29.38 -22.84
C ILE A 603 46.14 28.02 -22.80
N GLN A 604 47.43 27.97 -23.05
CA GLN A 604 48.20 26.72 -23.01
C GLN A 604 48.89 26.49 -21.68
N ASN A 605 49.30 27.56 -21.00
CA ASN A 605 50.01 27.48 -19.73
C ASN A 605 49.56 28.60 -18.79
N GLY A 606 49.37 28.30 -17.52
CA GLY A 606 49.09 29.29 -16.50
C GLY A 606 48.10 28.87 -15.44
N ASN A 607 47.98 29.68 -14.42
CA ASN A 607 47.00 29.50 -13.33
C ASN A 607 45.88 30.52 -13.53
N LEU A 608 44.64 30.05 -13.48
CA LEU A 608 43.45 30.88 -13.62
C LEU A 608 42.57 30.69 -12.41
N ASN A 609 41.88 31.73 -12.01
CA ASN A 609 40.96 31.71 -10.87
C ASN A 609 39.60 32.23 -11.28
N ASN A 610 38.58 31.59 -10.78
CA ASN A 610 37.21 32.00 -11.02
C ASN A 610 36.44 32.02 -9.73
N LEU A 611 36.01 33.19 -9.28
CA LEU A 611 35.08 33.37 -8.18
C LEU A 611 33.72 33.71 -8.77
N SER A 612 32.73 32.90 -8.49
CA SER A 612 31.39 33.09 -9.03
C SER A 612 30.32 33.02 -7.90
N TYR A 613 29.30 33.83 -8.11
CA TYR A 613 28.08 33.80 -7.29
C TYR A 613 26.92 33.31 -8.16
N ASN A 614 26.28 32.24 -7.74
CA ASN A 614 25.15 31.65 -8.41
C ASN A 614 23.89 31.82 -7.57
N ILE A 615 22.82 32.35 -8.17
CA ILE A 615 21.53 32.52 -7.55
C ILE A 615 20.49 31.73 -8.36
N VAL A 616 19.72 30.89 -7.70
CA VAL A 616 18.70 30.05 -8.34
C VAL A 616 17.39 30.17 -7.59
N LEU A 617 16.34 30.60 -8.28
CA LEU A 617 14.97 30.59 -7.81
C LEU A 617 14.25 29.43 -8.47
N SER A 618 13.75 28.50 -7.67
CA SER A 618 13.00 27.34 -8.14
C SER A 618 11.63 27.28 -7.49
N ARG A 619 10.64 26.80 -8.22
CA ARG A 619 9.33 26.45 -7.70
C ARG A 619 8.99 25.04 -8.15
N ASN A 620 8.61 24.18 -7.23
CA ASN A 620 8.11 22.85 -7.56
C ASN A 620 6.89 22.52 -6.72
N SER A 621 5.72 22.54 -7.36
CA SER A 621 4.43 22.12 -6.81
C SER A 621 3.84 20.93 -7.57
N ALA A 622 4.62 20.32 -8.48
CA ALA A 622 4.18 19.17 -9.27
C ALA A 622 3.80 17.98 -8.37
N GLY A 623 2.69 17.35 -8.66
CA GLY A 623 2.16 16.24 -7.87
C GLY A 623 1.00 15.49 -8.53
N PRO A 624 0.43 14.51 -7.85
CA PRO A 624 0.87 13.86 -6.60
C PRO A 624 2.07 12.95 -6.80
N SER A 625 2.23 12.38 -7.99
CA SER A 625 3.35 11.49 -8.32
C SER A 625 4.56 12.28 -8.79
N LEU A 626 5.73 11.96 -8.26
CA LEU A 626 7.00 12.54 -8.72
C LEU A 626 7.39 12.08 -10.15
N ILE A 627 6.85 10.92 -10.58
CA ILE A 627 7.15 10.34 -11.88
C ILE A 627 6.12 10.77 -12.93
N PHE A 628 4.84 10.80 -12.53
CA PHE A 628 3.71 11.16 -13.40
C PHE A 628 2.86 12.24 -12.73
N PRO A 629 3.34 13.51 -12.70
CA PRO A 629 2.58 14.59 -12.11
C PRO A 629 1.35 14.91 -12.96
N THR A 630 0.21 15.07 -12.32
CA THR A 630 -1.07 15.36 -12.99
C THR A 630 -1.49 16.82 -12.82
N TYR A 631 -0.84 17.57 -11.91
CA TYR A 631 -1.10 19.01 -11.70
C TYR A 631 0.13 19.68 -11.08
N GLY A 632 0.03 20.99 -10.87
CA GLY A 632 1.10 21.82 -10.34
C GLY A 632 2.00 22.39 -11.42
N SER A 633 3.11 22.96 -11.01
CA SER A 633 4.11 23.52 -11.92
C SER A 633 5.51 23.36 -11.36
N GLU A 634 6.47 23.23 -12.25
CA GLU A 634 7.90 23.23 -11.94
C GLU A 634 8.61 24.19 -12.88
N PHE A 635 9.39 25.10 -12.32
CA PHE A 635 10.29 25.95 -13.07
C PHE A 635 11.51 26.32 -12.26
N THR A 636 12.60 26.66 -12.94
CA THR A 636 13.84 27.11 -12.35
C THR A 636 14.40 28.25 -13.14
N LEU A 637 14.74 29.35 -12.44
CA LEU A 637 15.44 30.51 -13.00
C LEU A 637 16.77 30.67 -12.29
N GLY A 638 17.87 30.65 -13.04
CA GLY A 638 19.22 30.77 -12.50
C GLY A 638 20.02 31.88 -13.15
N GLY A 639 20.84 32.55 -12.35
CA GLY A 639 21.83 33.52 -12.78
C GLY A 639 23.18 33.22 -12.13
N LYS A 640 24.25 33.21 -12.96
CA LYS A 640 25.63 33.06 -12.50
C LYS A 640 26.43 34.31 -12.83
N PHE A 641 27.02 34.88 -11.79
CA PHE A 641 27.81 36.11 -11.89
C PHE A 641 29.26 35.77 -11.52
N THR A 642 30.20 36.17 -12.38
CA THR A 642 31.63 36.05 -12.09
C THR A 642 32.14 37.37 -11.60
N PHE A 643 32.95 37.37 -10.52
CA PHE A 643 33.50 38.56 -9.94
C PHE A 643 34.42 39.31 -10.94
N PRO A 644 34.14 40.59 -11.22
CA PRO A 644 34.93 41.38 -12.19
C PRO A 644 36.24 41.87 -11.56
N TYR A 645 37.28 41.05 -11.55
CA TYR A 645 38.58 41.36 -10.94
C TYR A 645 39.18 42.68 -11.48
N SER A 646 38.96 42.98 -12.77
CA SER A 646 39.42 44.20 -13.42
C SER A 646 38.91 45.51 -12.77
N LEU A 647 37.79 45.46 -12.04
CA LEU A 647 37.24 46.62 -11.36
C LEU A 647 37.94 46.95 -10.03
N VAL A 648 38.72 46.02 -9.48
CA VAL A 648 39.26 46.14 -8.10
C VAL A 648 40.76 46.08 -8.05
N ASN A 649 41.46 45.60 -9.07
CA ASN A 649 42.90 45.39 -9.02
C ASN A 649 43.75 46.49 -9.70
N ASN A 650 43.11 47.55 -10.23
CA ASN A 650 43.73 48.68 -10.96
C ASN A 650 44.76 48.29 -12.02
N LYS A 651 44.61 47.07 -12.63
CA LYS A 651 45.48 46.54 -13.64
C LYS A 651 44.93 46.90 -15.04
N ASP A 652 45.78 47.45 -15.89
CA ASP A 652 45.43 47.68 -17.30
C ASP A 652 45.47 46.38 -18.08
N TYR A 653 44.31 45.89 -18.43
CA TYR A 653 44.10 44.64 -19.15
C TYR A 653 44.21 44.79 -20.68
N THR A 654 44.32 46.05 -21.21
CA THR A 654 44.26 46.31 -22.66
C THR A 654 45.47 45.77 -23.37
N ASN A 655 46.64 45.87 -22.75
CA ASN A 655 47.94 45.54 -23.33
C ASN A 655 48.52 44.21 -22.84
N LEU A 656 47.78 43.40 -22.09
CA LEU A 656 48.27 42.13 -21.57
C LEU A 656 48.08 41.01 -22.59
N GLU A 657 49.03 40.08 -22.61
CA GLU A 657 48.89 38.83 -23.34
C GLU A 657 47.65 38.06 -22.87
N PRO A 658 46.96 37.28 -23.76
CA PRO A 658 45.71 36.56 -23.40
C PRO A 658 45.83 35.71 -22.14
N ALA A 659 46.95 35.04 -21.93
CA ALA A 659 47.22 34.24 -20.73
C ALA A 659 47.32 35.06 -19.44
N GLU A 660 47.73 36.31 -19.54
CA GLU A 660 47.84 37.22 -18.39
C GLU A 660 46.55 37.98 -18.09
N LYS A 661 45.68 38.15 -19.08
CA LYS A 661 44.36 38.76 -18.89
C LYS A 661 43.46 37.95 -17.97
N TYR A 662 43.70 36.65 -17.88
CA TYR A 662 42.85 35.71 -17.11
C TYR A 662 43.52 35.20 -15.82
N LYS A 663 44.76 35.60 -15.55
CA LYS A 663 45.44 35.39 -14.26
C LYS A 663 44.91 36.39 -13.24
#